data_647f21b769806a90a5a80464b337eb6a
#
_entry.id   647f21b769806a90a5a80464b337eb6a
#
_cell.length_a   1.000
_cell.length_b   1.000
_cell.length_c   1.000
_cell.angle_alpha   90.00
_cell.angle_beta   90.00
_cell.angle_gamma   90.00
#
_symmetry.space_group_name_H-M   'P 1'
#
loop_
_entity.id
_entity.type
_entity.pdbx_description
1 polymer ?
#
loop_
_entity_poly.entity_id
_entity_poly.type
_entity_poly.pdbx_seq_one_letter_code
_entity_poly.pdbx_strand_id
1 'polypeptide(L)'
;MTLSLKVKEGLTKDVGRAIVRLDPEDMRRIDAQGGDILLLEGKRKTVAKAMPCYAEERGKSIIQLDGIIRENAGVGLDEKISVSKILAQPAVKVVLQPLSGTLKTERDSKYIASLLDGTPVMQGDRLRTVFFGMKPSEFKVLACSPDGAVVISSTTQIKLEQEFSKERPLGVAYEDIGGLGNQIQRIREMIELPLKYPELFERLGIRAPKGVLLYGPPGSGKTLIARAVANETDAYFTSISAPEIMGKLYGESESRLRMLFEEASRKSPAIIFIDEIDAIAAKREDMGSEKQVEKRVVAQLLTLMDGLASRGQIIVIGATNLPNAIDPALRRPGRFDREITLPIPDQRGRLEILSIHTRGMPLAADVSLEKLSEITHGFVGADLEALCREAAMSAIRQIIPSIDFEQSEIPFEKLLSLEVTMDNFREALREVEPSAIREVFVEVPNVRWEDVGGLDAIKQELIEAIEFPLRYKDAFAKLGAKGVKGILLYGAPGTGKTMLAKAAASQTGVNFISVKGAELLSRYIGESERAIRQIFKVAKQAAPSLIFFDEIDAIAPRRKSGDSSVSDRVVAQFLAEMDGIEELNGVVVLAATNRIDMIDEALLRSGRFELTLEIPMPSQAARQAIFEIHLRHNSAEPLDLAVLARQTDGCSGADIEFICRRATLLALKEFIANPSGEPRLLARHLFDAIEQFRALKPFHTHD
;
A
#
# COMPACT_ATOMS: atom_id res chain seq x y z
N MET A 1 18.99 -15.77 -37.15
CA MET A 1 17.88 -14.92 -37.68
C MET A 1 17.65 -13.79 -36.71
N THR A 2 17.38 -12.58 -37.21
CA THR A 2 17.10 -11.37 -36.38
C THR A 2 15.61 -11.08 -36.41
N LEU A 3 15.01 -10.83 -35.27
CA LEU A 3 13.58 -10.51 -35.12
C LEU A 3 13.44 -9.11 -34.53
N SER A 4 12.52 -8.30 -35.05
CA SER A 4 12.24 -6.97 -34.49
C SER A 4 10.98 -7.04 -33.64
N LEU A 5 11.10 -6.72 -32.35
CA LEU A 5 10.02 -6.78 -31.37
C LEU A 5 9.81 -5.40 -30.73
N LYS A 6 8.57 -5.15 -30.27
CA LYS A 6 8.22 -3.94 -29.57
C LYS A 6 8.57 -4.09 -28.07
N VAL A 7 9.26 -3.10 -27.51
CA VAL A 7 9.68 -3.11 -26.10
C VAL A 7 8.50 -2.83 -25.18
N LYS A 8 8.31 -3.69 -24.21
CA LYS A 8 7.36 -3.53 -23.10
C LYS A 8 8.10 -3.60 -21.76
N GLU A 9 7.47 -3.08 -20.74
CA GLU A 9 7.94 -3.09 -19.36
C GLU A 9 8.21 -4.52 -18.85
N GLY A 10 9.32 -4.71 -18.16
CA GLY A 10 9.73 -5.97 -17.55
C GLY A 10 8.89 -6.32 -16.33
N LEU A 11 8.94 -7.57 -15.91
CA LEU A 11 8.29 -7.97 -14.67
C LEU A 11 9.16 -7.60 -13.47
N THR A 12 8.54 -7.14 -12.40
CA THR A 12 9.20 -6.75 -11.14
C THR A 12 10.20 -7.77 -10.62
N LYS A 13 9.88 -9.06 -10.75
CA LYS A 13 10.74 -10.17 -10.30
C LYS A 13 11.97 -10.43 -11.18
N ASP A 14 12.00 -9.95 -12.41
CA ASP A 14 13.09 -10.16 -13.36
C ASP A 14 14.11 -9.01 -13.37
N VAL A 15 13.78 -7.88 -12.73
CA VAL A 15 14.60 -6.67 -12.67
C VAL A 15 15.97 -6.95 -12.05
N GLY A 16 17.05 -6.54 -12.73
CA GLY A 16 18.43 -6.71 -12.31
C GLY A 16 19.00 -8.10 -12.50
N ARG A 17 18.23 -9.04 -13.07
CA ARG A 17 18.68 -10.42 -13.36
C ARG A 17 19.13 -10.64 -14.80
N ALA A 18 19.16 -9.59 -15.61
CA ALA A 18 19.41 -9.65 -17.04
C ALA A 18 18.51 -10.66 -17.77
N ILE A 19 17.22 -10.71 -17.40
CA ILE A 19 16.21 -11.60 -17.99
C ILE A 19 15.31 -10.81 -18.91
N VAL A 20 15.01 -11.37 -20.08
CA VAL A 20 14.04 -10.84 -21.04
C VAL A 20 12.98 -11.90 -21.34
N ARG A 21 11.73 -11.44 -21.50
CA ARG A 21 10.63 -12.36 -21.82
C ARG A 21 10.05 -12.05 -23.19
N LEU A 22 9.88 -13.09 -23.98
CA LEU A 22 9.30 -13.02 -25.31
C LEU A 22 8.40 -14.23 -25.56
N ASP A 23 7.58 -14.14 -26.61
CA ASP A 23 6.68 -15.21 -27.00
C ASP A 23 7.47 -16.49 -27.34
N PRO A 24 7.04 -17.67 -26.87
CA PRO A 24 7.63 -18.96 -27.27
C PRO A 24 7.69 -19.17 -28.79
N GLU A 25 6.75 -18.61 -29.55
CA GLU A 25 6.76 -18.66 -31.02
C GLU A 25 7.89 -17.79 -31.60
N ASP A 26 8.08 -16.59 -31.07
CA ASP A 26 9.18 -15.70 -31.47
C ASP A 26 10.54 -16.27 -31.06
N MET A 27 10.61 -16.95 -29.89
CA MET A 27 11.82 -17.72 -29.50
C MET A 27 12.17 -18.79 -30.53
N ARG A 28 11.20 -19.57 -31.02
CA ARG A 28 11.43 -20.59 -32.07
C ARG A 28 11.91 -19.97 -33.38
N ARG A 29 11.39 -18.79 -33.76
CA ARG A 29 11.82 -18.09 -34.98
C ARG A 29 13.29 -17.70 -34.98
N ILE A 30 13.87 -17.45 -33.81
CA ILE A 30 15.30 -17.13 -33.63
C ILE A 30 16.12 -18.32 -33.16
N ASP A 31 15.54 -19.53 -33.15
CA ASP A 31 16.15 -20.77 -32.66
C ASP A 31 16.66 -20.67 -31.22
N ALA A 32 15.88 -20.01 -30.35
CA ALA A 32 16.22 -19.82 -28.94
C ALA A 32 15.30 -20.64 -28.03
N GLN A 33 15.87 -21.12 -26.93
CA GLN A 33 15.17 -21.81 -25.86
C GLN A 33 15.26 -21.00 -24.56
N GLY A 34 14.45 -21.39 -23.55
CA GLY A 34 14.52 -20.77 -22.23
C GLY A 34 15.92 -20.98 -21.61
N GLY A 35 16.54 -19.89 -21.23
CA GLY A 35 17.91 -19.87 -20.70
C GLY A 35 19.00 -19.48 -21.69
N ASP A 36 18.72 -19.48 -22.99
CA ASP A 36 19.68 -19.01 -24.01
C ASP A 36 19.95 -17.50 -23.88
N ILE A 37 21.12 -17.08 -24.34
CA ILE A 37 21.53 -15.68 -24.33
C ILE A 37 21.14 -15.05 -25.66
N LEU A 38 20.47 -13.91 -25.56
CA LEU A 38 20.06 -13.09 -26.69
C LEU A 38 20.89 -11.84 -26.78
N LEU A 39 21.27 -11.48 -28.00
CA LEU A 39 21.82 -10.17 -28.32
C LEU A 39 20.66 -9.22 -28.63
N LEU A 40 20.64 -8.11 -27.97
CA LEU A 40 19.67 -7.04 -28.08
C LEU A 40 20.35 -5.83 -28.73
N GLU A 41 19.88 -5.44 -29.92
CA GLU A 41 20.45 -4.33 -30.66
C GLU A 41 19.43 -3.20 -30.78
N GLY A 42 19.65 -2.15 -30.01
CA GLY A 42 18.97 -0.86 -30.08
C GLY A 42 19.93 0.20 -30.61
N LYS A 43 20.00 1.36 -29.95
CA LYS A 43 21.06 2.37 -30.18
C LYS A 43 22.42 1.85 -29.70
N ARG A 44 22.44 0.94 -28.76
CA ARG A 44 23.59 0.20 -28.23
C ARG A 44 23.29 -1.28 -28.23
N LYS A 45 24.32 -2.11 -28.04
CA LYS A 45 24.19 -3.55 -27.96
C LYS A 45 24.32 -4.01 -26.52
N THR A 46 23.50 -4.94 -26.10
CA THR A 46 23.57 -5.60 -24.80
C THR A 46 23.09 -7.05 -24.91
N VAL A 47 23.27 -7.81 -23.86
CA VAL A 47 22.85 -9.22 -23.79
C VAL A 47 21.94 -9.49 -22.61
N ALA A 48 21.02 -10.45 -22.80
CA ALA A 48 20.13 -10.88 -21.75
C ALA A 48 19.71 -12.34 -21.92
N LYS A 49 19.24 -12.96 -20.86
CA LYS A 49 18.79 -14.35 -20.82
C LYS A 49 17.34 -14.46 -21.25
N ALA A 50 17.06 -15.31 -22.23
CA ALA A 50 15.72 -15.55 -22.76
C ALA A 50 14.83 -16.32 -21.77
N MET A 51 13.63 -15.88 -21.56
CA MET A 51 12.58 -16.61 -20.83
C MET A 51 11.24 -16.48 -21.57
N PRO A 52 10.35 -17.48 -21.49
CA PRO A 52 9.02 -17.39 -22.10
C PRO A 52 8.15 -16.36 -21.35
N CYS A 53 7.35 -15.61 -22.11
CA CYS A 53 6.33 -14.73 -21.53
C CYS A 53 5.11 -15.51 -21.04
N TYR A 54 4.32 -14.90 -20.17
CA TYR A 54 3.05 -15.48 -19.69
C TYR A 54 1.99 -15.50 -20.79
N ALA A 55 0.96 -16.34 -20.59
CA ALA A 55 -0.10 -16.57 -21.58
C ALA A 55 -0.80 -15.29 -22.05
N GLU A 56 -0.98 -14.32 -21.18
CA GLU A 56 -1.64 -13.03 -21.44
C GLU A 56 -0.90 -12.14 -22.45
N GLU A 57 0.41 -12.34 -22.62
CA GLU A 57 1.28 -11.52 -23.47
C GLU A 57 1.64 -12.22 -24.80
N ARG A 58 1.19 -13.43 -25.03
CA ARG A 58 1.47 -14.17 -26.27
C ARG A 58 0.76 -13.58 -27.48
N GLY A 59 1.36 -13.70 -28.64
CA GLY A 59 0.81 -13.23 -29.92
C GLY A 59 0.91 -11.73 -30.17
N LYS A 60 1.51 -10.96 -29.25
CA LYS A 60 1.58 -9.49 -29.34
C LYS A 60 2.84 -8.96 -30.01
N SER A 61 3.81 -9.82 -30.39
CA SER A 61 5.13 -9.43 -30.95
C SER A 61 5.86 -8.41 -30.06
N ILE A 62 5.90 -8.67 -28.77
CA ILE A 62 6.53 -7.83 -27.74
C ILE A 62 7.69 -8.55 -27.06
N ILE A 63 8.62 -7.76 -26.53
CA ILE A 63 9.67 -8.22 -25.63
C ILE A 63 9.61 -7.40 -24.34
N GLN A 64 9.61 -8.07 -23.19
CA GLN A 64 9.59 -7.42 -21.89
C GLN A 64 11.03 -7.24 -21.40
N LEU A 65 11.44 -5.99 -21.19
CA LEU A 65 12.78 -5.58 -20.76
C LEU A 65 12.67 -4.73 -19.49
N ASP A 66 13.55 -4.96 -18.53
CA ASP A 66 13.68 -4.07 -17.38
C ASP A 66 14.39 -2.75 -17.74
N GLY A 67 14.31 -1.75 -16.87
CA GLY A 67 14.89 -0.43 -17.09
C GLY A 67 16.40 -0.46 -17.32
N ILE A 68 17.12 -1.41 -16.69
CA ILE A 68 18.57 -1.58 -16.82
C ILE A 68 18.94 -2.05 -18.23
N ILE A 69 18.26 -3.10 -18.70
CA ILE A 69 18.47 -3.64 -20.05
C ILE A 69 18.08 -2.61 -21.12
N ARG A 70 16.96 -1.89 -20.90
CA ARG A 70 16.54 -0.81 -21.80
C ARG A 70 17.60 0.29 -21.90
N GLU A 71 18.16 0.71 -20.78
CA GLU A 71 19.24 1.70 -20.77
C GLU A 71 20.51 1.17 -21.44
N ASN A 72 20.89 -0.09 -21.18
CA ASN A 72 22.04 -0.74 -21.84
C ASN A 72 21.86 -0.82 -23.35
N ALA A 73 20.66 -1.18 -23.84
CA ALA A 73 20.34 -1.21 -25.26
C ALA A 73 20.09 0.18 -25.86
N GLY A 74 19.88 1.22 -25.06
CA GLY A 74 19.52 2.56 -25.50
C GLY A 74 18.16 2.61 -26.18
N VAL A 75 17.14 1.92 -25.64
CA VAL A 75 15.78 1.86 -26.17
C VAL A 75 14.76 2.25 -25.12
N GLY A 76 13.74 3.00 -25.52
CA GLY A 76 12.60 3.35 -24.69
C GLY A 76 11.47 2.32 -24.75
N LEU A 77 10.48 2.49 -23.88
CA LEU A 77 9.24 1.74 -23.96
C LEU A 77 8.51 2.06 -25.28
N ASP A 78 7.83 1.06 -25.82
CA ASP A 78 7.11 1.11 -27.07
C ASP A 78 7.99 1.27 -28.34
N GLU A 79 9.31 1.41 -28.22
CA GLU A 79 10.26 1.38 -29.33
C GLU A 79 10.50 -0.07 -29.83
N LYS A 80 11.08 -0.21 -31.02
CA LYS A 80 11.45 -1.50 -31.60
C LYS A 80 12.90 -1.82 -31.31
N ILE A 81 13.17 -3.09 -30.98
CA ILE A 81 14.51 -3.62 -30.76
C ILE A 81 14.73 -4.86 -31.62
N SER A 82 15.94 -5.02 -32.14
CA SER A 82 16.35 -6.22 -32.89
C SER A 82 16.89 -7.26 -31.92
N VAL A 83 16.42 -8.49 -32.07
CA VAL A 83 16.74 -9.60 -31.16
C VAL A 83 17.31 -10.77 -31.98
N SER A 84 18.43 -11.34 -31.56
CA SER A 84 19.03 -12.54 -32.15
C SER A 84 19.68 -13.41 -31.08
N LYS A 85 19.76 -14.72 -31.32
CA LYS A 85 20.50 -15.63 -30.44
C LYS A 85 22.00 -15.46 -30.62
N ILE A 86 22.75 -15.46 -29.52
CA ILE A 86 24.21 -15.42 -29.50
C ILE A 86 24.74 -16.52 -28.58
N LEU A 87 25.92 -17.03 -28.89
CA LEU A 87 26.68 -17.92 -28.00
C LEU A 87 27.54 -17.07 -27.08
N ALA A 88 27.25 -17.07 -25.81
CA ALA A 88 28.05 -16.40 -24.80
C ALA A 88 29.06 -17.41 -24.19
N GLN A 89 30.26 -16.95 -23.90
CA GLN A 89 31.30 -17.75 -23.27
C GLN A 89 31.31 -17.51 -21.75
N PRO A 90 31.77 -18.46 -20.92
CA PRO A 90 32.00 -18.20 -19.53
C PRO A 90 33.03 -17.08 -19.33
N ALA A 91 32.74 -16.12 -18.46
CA ALA A 91 33.67 -15.05 -18.14
C ALA A 91 34.85 -15.56 -17.29
N VAL A 92 36.07 -15.33 -17.73
CA VAL A 92 37.28 -15.57 -16.96
C VAL A 92 37.55 -14.41 -16.01
N LYS A 93 37.42 -13.16 -16.55
CA LYS A 93 37.65 -11.93 -15.80
C LYS A 93 36.70 -10.85 -16.25
N VAL A 94 36.16 -10.11 -15.29
CA VAL A 94 35.31 -8.93 -15.54
C VAL A 94 35.84 -7.76 -14.70
N VAL A 95 36.02 -6.61 -15.32
CA VAL A 95 36.42 -5.37 -14.64
C VAL A 95 35.19 -4.49 -14.45
N LEU A 96 34.85 -4.21 -13.20
CA LEU A 96 33.69 -3.41 -12.83
C LEU A 96 34.13 -2.07 -12.23
N GLN A 97 33.51 -0.98 -12.67
CA GLN A 97 33.66 0.32 -12.10
C GLN A 97 32.41 0.69 -11.30
N PRO A 98 32.53 1.01 -9.99
CA PRO A 98 31.38 1.43 -9.21
C PRO A 98 30.88 2.81 -9.65
N LEU A 99 29.56 2.96 -9.81
CA LEU A 99 28.86 4.21 -10.07
C LEU A 99 28.39 4.87 -8.76
N SER A 100 28.16 4.05 -7.72
CA SER A 100 27.76 4.49 -6.39
C SER A 100 28.25 3.50 -5.32
N GLY A 101 28.50 3.99 -4.09
CA GLY A 101 28.88 3.12 -2.95
C GLY A 101 30.35 3.24 -2.53
N THR A 102 30.73 2.53 -1.44
CA THR A 102 32.09 2.52 -0.84
C THR A 102 32.65 1.10 -0.80
N LEU A 103 32.84 0.48 -1.95
CA LEU A 103 33.43 -0.87 -2.02
C LEU A 103 34.92 -0.78 -2.27
N LYS A 104 35.76 -1.40 -1.42
CA LYS A 104 37.21 -1.24 -1.47
C LYS A 104 38.04 -2.51 -1.30
N THR A 105 37.41 -3.69 -1.08
CA THR A 105 38.16 -4.91 -0.70
C THR A 105 38.05 -6.03 -1.73
N GLU A 106 39.08 -6.90 -1.79
CA GLU A 106 39.04 -8.10 -2.63
C GLU A 106 37.90 -9.08 -2.24
N ARG A 107 37.43 -9.01 -0.99
CA ARG A 107 36.30 -9.82 -0.51
C ARG A 107 34.97 -9.37 -1.15
N ASP A 108 34.82 -8.07 -1.35
CA ASP A 108 33.65 -7.53 -2.05
C ASP A 108 33.56 -8.11 -3.46
N SER A 109 34.69 -8.33 -4.12
CA SER A 109 34.76 -8.91 -5.47
C SER A 109 34.23 -10.36 -5.53
N LYS A 110 34.53 -11.20 -4.54
CA LYS A 110 34.00 -12.58 -4.48
C LYS A 110 32.51 -12.61 -4.20
N TYR A 111 32.04 -11.73 -3.32
CA TYR A 111 30.63 -11.62 -3.00
C TYR A 111 29.83 -11.09 -4.21
N ILE A 112 30.35 -10.09 -4.93
CA ILE A 112 29.76 -9.62 -6.18
C ILE A 112 29.68 -10.73 -7.21
N ALA A 113 30.71 -11.56 -7.33
CA ALA A 113 30.70 -12.71 -8.25
C ALA A 113 29.56 -13.69 -7.92
N SER A 114 29.32 -13.96 -6.64
CA SER A 114 28.22 -14.83 -6.22
C SER A 114 26.84 -14.22 -6.47
N LEU A 115 26.68 -12.91 -6.31
CA LEU A 115 25.42 -12.21 -6.58
C LEU A 115 25.11 -12.10 -8.08
N LEU A 116 26.13 -12.03 -8.93
CA LEU A 116 26.02 -11.91 -10.37
C LEU A 116 26.11 -13.26 -11.10
N ASP A 117 26.11 -14.38 -10.36
CA ASP A 117 26.22 -15.71 -10.95
C ASP A 117 25.11 -15.97 -11.99
N GLY A 118 25.51 -16.45 -13.16
CA GLY A 118 24.60 -16.70 -14.27
C GLY A 118 24.14 -15.44 -15.03
N THR A 119 24.67 -14.24 -14.71
CA THR A 119 24.30 -12.99 -15.39
C THR A 119 25.12 -12.81 -16.66
N PRO A 120 24.48 -12.66 -17.85
CA PRO A 120 25.16 -12.32 -19.08
C PRO A 120 25.49 -10.82 -19.11
N VAL A 121 26.71 -10.49 -19.60
CA VAL A 121 27.19 -9.11 -19.68
C VAL A 121 28.02 -8.87 -20.92
N MET A 122 28.09 -7.62 -21.36
CA MET A 122 29.01 -7.11 -22.38
C MET A 122 29.76 -5.88 -21.86
N GLN A 123 30.87 -5.54 -22.51
CA GLN A 123 31.56 -4.28 -22.25
C GLN A 123 30.64 -3.09 -22.45
N GLY A 124 30.60 -2.18 -21.49
CA GLY A 124 29.76 -0.98 -21.48
C GLY A 124 28.43 -1.15 -20.77
N ASP A 125 28.02 -2.39 -20.45
CA ASP A 125 26.78 -2.67 -19.73
C ASP A 125 26.82 -2.10 -18.30
N ARG A 126 25.65 -1.68 -17.81
CA ARG A 126 25.43 -1.32 -16.43
C ARG A 126 24.75 -2.47 -15.71
N LEU A 127 25.17 -2.70 -14.49
CA LEU A 127 24.66 -3.74 -13.60
C LEU A 127 24.20 -3.10 -12.29
N ARG A 128 23.14 -3.63 -11.71
CA ARG A 128 22.65 -3.25 -10.39
C ARG A 128 22.62 -4.49 -9.49
N THR A 129 23.22 -4.40 -8.32
CA THR A 129 23.14 -5.43 -7.28
C THR A 129 22.71 -4.82 -5.97
N VAL A 130 22.09 -5.61 -5.12
CA VAL A 130 21.72 -5.19 -3.77
C VAL A 130 22.61 -5.93 -2.77
N PHE A 131 23.40 -5.20 -1.99
CA PHE A 131 24.23 -5.75 -0.95
C PHE A 131 23.47 -5.79 0.37
N PHE A 132 23.32 -6.98 0.96
CA PHE A 132 22.77 -7.18 2.30
C PHE A 132 21.47 -6.38 2.59
N GLY A 133 20.55 -6.26 1.63
CA GLY A 133 19.31 -5.49 1.79
C GLY A 133 19.53 -3.97 1.91
N MET A 134 20.75 -3.47 1.67
CA MET A 134 21.08 -2.05 1.65
C MET A 134 20.74 -1.40 0.31
N LYS A 135 21.13 -0.12 0.16
CA LYS A 135 20.93 0.59 -1.11
C LYS A 135 21.55 -0.17 -2.28
N PRO A 136 20.87 -0.25 -3.43
CA PRO A 136 21.41 -0.89 -4.61
C PRO A 136 22.73 -0.24 -5.02
N SER A 137 23.74 -1.07 -5.26
CA SER A 137 25.03 -0.64 -5.80
C SER A 137 25.04 -0.87 -7.29
N GLU A 138 25.55 0.12 -8.02
CA GLU A 138 25.56 0.13 -9.48
C GLU A 138 27.01 0.08 -10.00
N PHE A 139 27.19 -0.71 -11.04
CA PHE A 139 28.48 -0.94 -11.66
C PHE A 139 28.40 -0.77 -13.17
N LYS A 140 29.48 -0.29 -13.76
CA LYS A 140 29.70 -0.31 -15.21
C LYS A 140 30.74 -1.36 -15.54
N VAL A 141 30.47 -2.18 -16.54
CA VAL A 141 31.40 -3.16 -17.08
C VAL A 141 32.39 -2.45 -17.98
N LEU A 142 33.66 -2.35 -17.53
CA LEU A 142 34.73 -1.71 -18.32
C LEU A 142 35.35 -2.66 -19.33
N ALA A 143 35.57 -3.92 -18.94
CA ALA A 143 36.16 -4.92 -19.80
C ALA A 143 35.72 -6.32 -19.39
N CYS A 144 35.60 -7.22 -20.36
CA CYS A 144 35.33 -8.63 -20.17
C CYS A 144 36.46 -9.46 -20.82
N SER A 145 36.78 -10.60 -20.24
CA SER A 145 37.67 -11.59 -20.85
C SER A 145 36.97 -12.94 -20.83
N PRO A 146 36.76 -13.60 -21.98
CA PRO A 146 37.07 -13.15 -23.35
C PRO A 146 36.22 -11.94 -23.78
N ASP A 147 36.65 -11.25 -24.85
CA ASP A 147 35.91 -10.12 -25.41
C ASP A 147 34.58 -10.57 -26.00
N GLY A 148 33.55 -9.72 -25.86
CA GLY A 148 32.21 -9.97 -26.38
C GLY A 148 31.18 -10.30 -25.30
N ALA A 149 30.20 -11.14 -25.66
CA ALA A 149 29.16 -11.58 -24.72
C ALA A 149 29.69 -12.68 -23.80
N VAL A 150 29.68 -12.44 -22.51
CA VAL A 150 30.14 -13.40 -21.49
C VAL A 150 29.08 -13.61 -20.40
N VAL A 151 29.14 -14.77 -19.75
CA VAL A 151 28.30 -15.07 -18.59
C VAL A 151 29.16 -15.11 -17.34
N ILE A 152 28.85 -14.32 -16.35
CA ILE A 152 29.52 -14.34 -15.05
C ILE A 152 29.19 -15.65 -14.34
N SER A 153 30.16 -16.26 -13.72
CA SER A 153 30.02 -17.46 -12.88
C SER A 153 30.70 -17.25 -11.54
N SER A 154 30.44 -18.13 -10.58
CA SER A 154 31.08 -18.11 -9.27
C SER A 154 32.62 -18.22 -9.33
N THR A 155 33.17 -18.73 -10.45
CA THR A 155 34.59 -18.83 -10.71
C THR A 155 35.19 -17.62 -11.42
N THR A 156 34.37 -16.67 -11.89
CA THR A 156 34.80 -15.46 -12.60
C THR A 156 35.60 -14.55 -11.67
N GLN A 157 36.79 -14.12 -12.11
CA GLN A 157 37.57 -13.15 -11.38
C GLN A 157 37.00 -11.73 -11.61
N ILE A 158 36.35 -11.15 -10.59
CA ILE A 158 35.88 -9.75 -10.63
C ILE A 158 36.98 -8.84 -10.09
N LYS A 159 37.37 -7.84 -10.90
CA LYS A 159 38.24 -6.74 -10.48
C LYS A 159 37.44 -5.47 -10.35
N LEU A 160 37.48 -4.84 -9.17
CA LEU A 160 36.87 -3.53 -8.94
C LEU A 160 37.90 -2.42 -9.24
N GLU A 161 37.47 -1.44 -10.03
CA GLU A 161 38.23 -0.21 -10.26
C GLU A 161 38.07 0.72 -9.05
N GLN A 162 39.16 1.42 -8.68
CA GLN A 162 39.14 2.30 -7.49
C GLN A 162 38.50 3.68 -7.75
N GLU A 163 38.48 4.10 -9.00
CA GLU A 163 37.88 5.38 -9.38
C GLU A 163 36.38 5.24 -9.65
N PHE A 164 35.58 6.12 -9.04
CA PHE A 164 34.15 6.19 -9.33
C PHE A 164 33.91 6.79 -10.72
N SER A 165 32.95 6.25 -11.44
CA SER A 165 32.48 6.86 -12.67
C SER A 165 31.82 8.21 -12.39
N LYS A 166 32.06 9.19 -13.27
CA LYS A 166 31.35 10.48 -13.26
C LYS A 166 29.96 10.40 -13.88
N GLU A 167 29.56 9.24 -14.36
CA GLU A 167 28.24 9.02 -14.96
C GLU A 167 27.16 9.05 -13.88
N ARG A 168 25.95 9.51 -14.28
CA ARG A 168 24.81 9.52 -13.37
C ARG A 168 24.41 8.07 -13.03
N PRO A 169 24.04 7.79 -11.77
CA PRO A 169 23.44 6.51 -11.40
C PRO A 169 22.18 6.24 -12.23
N LEU A 170 21.83 4.96 -12.35
CA LEU A 170 20.57 4.54 -12.94
C LEU A 170 19.40 5.21 -12.21
N GLY A 171 18.46 5.77 -12.97
CA GLY A 171 17.25 6.35 -12.39
C GLY A 171 16.28 5.30 -11.87
N VAL A 172 15.24 5.76 -11.21
CA VAL A 172 14.09 4.92 -10.84
C VAL A 172 13.31 4.59 -12.11
N ALA A 173 13.01 3.31 -12.35
CA ALA A 173 12.17 2.86 -13.45
C ALA A 173 10.72 2.57 -12.96
N TYR A 174 9.79 2.39 -13.89
CA TYR A 174 8.40 2.04 -13.50
C TYR A 174 8.31 0.69 -12.79
N GLU A 175 9.20 -0.26 -13.12
CA GLU A 175 9.29 -1.57 -12.47
C GLU A 175 9.76 -1.52 -11.00
N ASP A 176 10.20 -0.34 -10.54
CA ASP A 176 10.54 -0.08 -9.14
C ASP A 176 9.33 0.47 -8.33
N ILE A 177 8.15 0.53 -8.98
CA ILE A 177 6.91 1.02 -8.37
C ILE A 177 5.87 -0.09 -8.39
N GLY A 178 5.41 -0.53 -7.22
CA GLY A 178 4.36 -1.55 -7.10
C GLY A 178 2.99 -0.95 -6.77
N GLY A 179 1.93 -1.65 -7.18
CA GLY A 179 0.55 -1.34 -6.81
C GLY A 179 -0.08 -0.11 -7.47
N LEU A 180 0.58 0.50 -8.45
CA LEU A 180 0.13 1.74 -9.09
C LEU A 180 0.04 1.65 -10.62
N GLY A 181 -0.16 0.43 -11.18
CA GLY A 181 -0.15 0.21 -12.62
C GLY A 181 -1.11 1.11 -13.41
N ASN A 182 -2.35 1.28 -12.96
CA ASN A 182 -3.34 2.16 -13.60
C ASN A 182 -2.93 3.64 -13.53
N GLN A 183 -2.33 4.07 -12.42
CA GLN A 183 -1.84 5.43 -12.23
C GLN A 183 -0.64 5.71 -13.12
N ILE A 184 0.29 4.77 -13.22
CA ILE A 184 1.45 4.84 -14.11
C ILE A 184 0.99 4.99 -15.57
N GLN A 185 0.01 4.18 -16.01
CA GLN A 185 -0.52 4.30 -17.35
C GLN A 185 -1.11 5.68 -17.64
N ARG A 186 -1.92 6.22 -16.72
CA ARG A 186 -2.47 7.59 -16.85
C ARG A 186 -1.38 8.66 -16.89
N ILE A 187 -0.33 8.50 -16.08
CA ILE A 187 0.80 9.42 -16.06
C ILE A 187 1.57 9.37 -17.38
N ARG A 188 1.78 8.17 -17.94
CA ARG A 188 2.40 8.01 -19.27
C ARG A 188 1.61 8.75 -20.33
N GLU A 189 0.28 8.61 -20.34
CA GLU A 189 -0.59 9.30 -21.30
C GLU A 189 -0.58 10.82 -21.13
N MET A 190 -0.48 11.33 -19.91
CA MET A 190 -0.59 12.75 -19.60
C MET A 190 0.76 13.48 -19.63
N ILE A 191 1.87 12.82 -19.34
CA ILE A 191 3.19 13.42 -19.19
C ILE A 191 4.18 12.89 -20.24
N GLU A 192 4.33 11.56 -20.32
CA GLU A 192 5.34 10.94 -21.19
C GLU A 192 5.03 11.16 -22.67
N LEU A 193 3.80 10.87 -23.11
CA LEU A 193 3.42 11.02 -24.51
C LEU A 193 3.55 12.48 -25.01
N PRO A 194 3.09 13.52 -24.28
CA PRO A 194 3.30 14.90 -24.74
C PRO A 194 4.76 15.35 -24.82
N LEU A 195 5.61 14.82 -23.91
CA LEU A 195 7.05 15.15 -23.94
C LEU A 195 7.80 14.42 -25.05
N LYS A 196 7.46 13.16 -25.34
CA LYS A 196 8.11 12.37 -26.40
C LYS A 196 7.57 12.65 -27.81
N TYR A 197 6.28 12.92 -27.93
CA TYR A 197 5.58 13.03 -29.22
C TYR A 197 4.70 14.29 -29.29
N PRO A 198 5.26 15.50 -29.13
CA PRO A 198 4.49 16.76 -29.14
C PRO A 198 3.73 16.97 -30.46
N GLU A 199 4.30 16.52 -31.57
CA GLU A 199 3.71 16.64 -32.91
C GLU A 199 2.33 15.95 -33.05
N LEU A 200 2.10 14.84 -32.30
CA LEU A 200 0.81 14.17 -32.29
C LEU A 200 -0.28 15.05 -31.67
N PHE A 201 0.07 15.75 -30.59
CA PHE A 201 -0.85 16.63 -29.86
C PHE A 201 -1.20 17.87 -30.71
N GLU A 202 -0.18 18.46 -31.34
CA GLU A 202 -0.35 19.60 -32.26
C GLU A 202 -1.26 19.24 -33.44
N ARG A 203 -1.03 18.07 -34.06
CA ARG A 203 -1.84 17.61 -35.21
C ARG A 203 -3.29 17.34 -34.85
N LEU A 204 -3.56 16.88 -33.63
CA LEU A 204 -4.92 16.65 -33.12
C LEU A 204 -5.56 17.91 -32.55
N GLY A 205 -4.82 19.03 -32.43
CA GLY A 205 -5.32 20.25 -31.81
C GLY A 205 -5.55 20.14 -30.31
N ILE A 206 -4.95 19.12 -29.66
CA ILE A 206 -5.06 18.86 -28.23
C ILE A 206 -3.92 19.55 -27.51
N ARG A 207 -4.24 20.37 -26.50
CA ARG A 207 -3.21 20.99 -25.67
C ARG A 207 -2.67 20.00 -24.65
N ALA A 208 -1.36 19.82 -24.62
CA ALA A 208 -0.70 19.05 -23.57
C ALA A 208 -0.96 19.68 -22.19
N PRO A 209 -1.19 18.87 -21.14
CA PRO A 209 -1.33 19.38 -19.78
C PRO A 209 -0.03 20.04 -19.33
N LYS A 210 -0.14 21.21 -18.68
CA LYS A 210 1.02 21.95 -18.16
C LYS A 210 1.38 21.54 -16.73
N GLY A 211 0.39 21.06 -15.98
CA GLY A 211 0.57 20.67 -14.61
C GLY A 211 -0.29 19.47 -14.23
N VAL A 212 0.32 18.58 -13.47
CA VAL A 212 -0.33 17.40 -12.92
C VAL A 212 -0.22 17.44 -11.39
N LEU A 213 -1.33 17.29 -10.70
CA LEU A 213 -1.38 17.21 -9.24
C LEU A 213 -1.47 15.76 -8.79
N LEU A 214 -0.45 15.26 -8.10
CA LEU A 214 -0.44 13.96 -7.46
C LEU A 214 -0.91 14.12 -6.01
N TYR A 215 -1.92 13.38 -5.61
CA TYR A 215 -2.36 13.41 -4.22
C TYR A 215 -2.67 12.03 -3.67
N GLY A 216 -2.47 11.85 -2.37
CA GLY A 216 -2.65 10.58 -1.67
C GLY A 216 -1.99 10.61 -0.31
N PRO A 217 -2.13 9.56 0.51
CA PRO A 217 -1.54 9.50 1.83
C PRO A 217 0.00 9.64 1.77
N PRO A 218 0.64 10.06 2.87
CA PRO A 218 2.09 10.08 2.96
C PRO A 218 2.64 8.67 2.72
N GLY A 219 3.82 8.58 2.10
CA GLY A 219 4.43 7.29 1.78
C GLY A 219 3.80 6.50 0.62
N SER A 220 2.82 7.05 -0.11
CA SER A 220 2.19 6.40 -1.27
C SER A 220 3.02 6.43 -2.57
N GLY A 221 4.25 6.97 -2.55
CA GLY A 221 5.16 6.96 -3.70
C GLY A 221 5.07 8.15 -4.65
N LYS A 222 4.46 9.30 -4.24
CA LYS A 222 4.33 10.50 -5.08
C LYS A 222 5.64 10.97 -5.71
N THR A 223 6.68 11.13 -4.89
CA THR A 223 8.02 11.55 -5.31
C THR A 223 8.72 10.48 -6.17
N LEU A 224 8.48 9.19 -5.86
CA LEU A 224 9.05 8.07 -6.59
C LEU A 224 8.53 8.02 -8.03
N ILE A 225 7.21 8.19 -8.22
CA ILE A 225 6.58 8.27 -9.53
C ILE A 225 7.15 9.43 -10.36
N ALA A 226 7.27 10.61 -9.78
CA ALA A 226 7.79 11.77 -10.51
C ALA A 226 9.22 11.54 -11.03
N ARG A 227 10.06 10.88 -10.22
CA ARG A 227 11.42 10.50 -10.62
C ARG A 227 11.43 9.44 -11.71
N ALA A 228 10.54 8.44 -11.62
CA ALA A 228 10.45 7.39 -12.63
C ALA A 228 10.02 7.96 -13.99
N VAL A 229 9.01 8.82 -14.00
CA VAL A 229 8.55 9.51 -15.23
C VAL A 229 9.69 10.31 -15.87
N ALA A 230 10.42 11.06 -15.07
CA ALA A 230 11.54 11.87 -15.59
C ALA A 230 12.65 11.00 -16.18
N ASN A 231 12.96 9.87 -15.53
CA ASN A 231 13.94 8.91 -16.03
C ASN A 231 13.50 8.26 -17.34
N GLU A 232 12.25 7.85 -17.44
CA GLU A 232 11.69 7.19 -18.64
C GLU A 232 11.51 8.15 -19.83
N THR A 233 11.40 9.45 -19.57
CA THR A 233 11.26 10.48 -20.62
C THR A 233 12.59 11.12 -21.03
N ASP A 234 13.70 10.76 -20.38
CA ASP A 234 15.00 11.44 -20.53
C ASP A 234 14.91 12.95 -20.33
N ALA A 235 13.92 13.40 -19.54
CA ALA A 235 13.69 14.79 -19.26
C ALA A 235 14.59 15.29 -18.11
N TYR A 236 14.99 16.57 -18.20
CA TYR A 236 15.66 17.21 -17.06
C TYR A 236 14.72 17.26 -15.84
N PHE A 237 15.12 16.63 -14.75
CA PHE A 237 14.34 16.59 -13.51
C PHE A 237 14.89 17.53 -12.47
N THR A 238 14.05 18.43 -11.97
CA THR A 238 14.37 19.26 -10.81
C THR A 238 13.25 19.12 -9.78
N SER A 239 13.64 18.94 -8.52
CA SER A 239 12.69 18.80 -7.41
C SER A 239 12.95 19.85 -6.35
N ILE A 240 11.88 20.39 -5.79
CA ILE A 240 11.93 21.31 -4.67
C ILE A 240 10.83 20.96 -3.68
N SER A 241 11.14 20.99 -2.40
CA SER A 241 10.13 20.92 -1.33
C SER A 241 9.60 22.32 -1.05
N ALA A 242 8.27 22.43 -0.90
CA ALA A 242 7.65 23.74 -0.67
C ALA A 242 8.19 24.44 0.60
N PRO A 243 8.46 23.77 1.74
CA PRO A 243 9.15 24.38 2.88
C PRO A 243 10.53 24.96 2.56
N GLU A 244 11.27 24.38 1.61
CA GLU A 244 12.59 24.90 1.18
C GLU A 244 12.49 26.19 0.36
N ILE A 245 11.34 26.45 -0.26
CA ILE A 245 11.07 27.71 -0.96
C ILE A 245 10.87 28.84 0.03
N MET A 246 10.31 28.56 1.19
CA MET A 246 9.97 29.54 2.24
C MET A 246 11.23 30.05 2.94
N GLY A 247 11.97 30.95 2.28
CA GLY A 247 13.15 31.61 2.83
C GLY A 247 12.80 32.59 3.96
N LYS A 248 13.76 32.82 4.84
CA LYS A 248 13.64 33.79 5.95
C LYS A 248 13.68 35.25 5.49
N LEU A 249 14.25 35.53 4.32
CA LEU A 249 14.42 36.87 3.77
C LEU A 249 13.34 37.23 2.75
N TYR A 250 12.95 38.49 2.75
CA TYR A 250 11.91 39.04 1.89
C TYR A 250 12.31 38.99 0.41
N GLY A 251 11.49 38.38 -0.46
CA GLY A 251 11.72 38.25 -1.91
C GLY A 251 12.64 37.08 -2.34
N GLU A 252 13.23 36.36 -1.40
CA GLU A 252 14.09 35.20 -1.72
C GLU A 252 13.29 34.03 -2.30
N SER A 253 12.08 33.81 -1.76
CA SER A 253 11.17 32.74 -2.17
C SER A 253 10.72 32.88 -3.63
N GLU A 254 10.31 34.07 -4.04
CA GLU A 254 9.86 34.35 -5.40
C GLU A 254 11.01 34.28 -6.40
N SER A 255 12.22 34.76 -6.01
CA SER A 255 13.42 34.69 -6.82
C SER A 255 13.84 33.23 -7.07
N ARG A 256 13.78 32.39 -6.02
CA ARG A 256 14.14 30.96 -6.10
C ARG A 256 13.22 30.19 -7.02
N LEU A 257 11.90 30.42 -6.92
CA LEU A 257 10.93 29.85 -7.85
C LEU A 257 11.22 30.26 -9.31
N ARG A 258 11.49 31.55 -9.55
CA ARG A 258 11.78 32.05 -10.88
C ARG A 258 13.03 31.39 -11.46
N MET A 259 14.12 31.32 -10.70
CA MET A 259 15.37 30.66 -11.14
C MET A 259 15.14 29.21 -11.53
N LEU A 260 14.34 28.48 -10.76
CA LEU A 260 14.02 27.06 -11.02
C LEU A 260 13.28 26.89 -12.35
N PHE A 261 12.28 27.72 -12.63
CA PHE A 261 11.56 27.69 -13.90
C PHE A 261 12.43 28.14 -15.09
N GLU A 262 13.34 29.08 -14.90
CA GLU A 262 14.30 29.51 -15.92
C GLU A 262 15.33 28.42 -16.23
N GLU A 263 15.84 27.73 -15.21
CA GLU A 263 16.75 26.60 -15.38
C GLU A 263 16.08 25.45 -16.14
N ALA A 264 14.84 25.09 -15.77
CA ALA A 264 14.06 24.09 -16.48
C ALA A 264 13.82 24.47 -17.95
N SER A 265 13.55 25.76 -18.20
CA SER A 265 13.37 26.27 -19.59
C SER A 265 14.63 26.14 -20.45
N ARG A 266 15.81 26.34 -19.86
CA ARG A 266 17.08 26.17 -20.57
C ARG A 266 17.43 24.72 -20.89
N LYS A 267 16.90 23.79 -20.09
CA LYS A 267 17.20 22.35 -20.18
C LYS A 267 15.98 21.52 -20.64
N SER A 268 15.10 22.15 -21.43
CA SER A 268 13.90 21.47 -21.98
C SER A 268 14.31 20.30 -22.90
N PRO A 269 13.57 19.12 -22.87
CA PRO A 269 12.36 18.86 -22.09
C PRO A 269 12.64 18.71 -20.59
N ALA A 270 11.75 19.25 -19.73
CA ALA A 270 11.99 19.30 -18.29
C ALA A 270 10.73 19.01 -17.47
N ILE A 271 10.94 18.39 -16.31
CA ILE A 271 9.92 18.14 -15.30
C ILE A 271 10.32 18.87 -14.01
N ILE A 272 9.44 19.76 -13.54
CA ILE A 272 9.57 20.44 -12.26
C ILE A 272 8.67 19.72 -11.26
N PHE A 273 9.24 19.15 -10.21
CA PHE A 273 8.51 18.51 -9.14
C PHE A 273 8.47 19.39 -7.90
N ILE A 274 7.26 19.72 -7.43
CA ILE A 274 7.04 20.52 -6.21
C ILE A 274 6.39 19.63 -5.18
N ASP A 275 7.17 19.24 -4.17
CA ASP A 275 6.65 18.41 -3.06
C ASP A 275 5.99 19.29 -2.00
N GLU A 276 4.99 18.73 -1.30
CA GLU A 276 4.22 19.39 -0.24
C GLU A 276 3.67 20.75 -0.68
N ILE A 277 3.14 20.82 -1.92
CA ILE A 277 2.69 22.08 -2.54
C ILE A 277 1.63 22.81 -1.70
N ASP A 278 0.89 22.10 -0.84
CA ASP A 278 -0.08 22.66 0.10
C ASP A 278 0.56 23.61 1.12
N ALA A 279 1.86 23.45 1.43
CA ALA A 279 2.56 24.38 2.34
C ALA A 279 2.72 25.80 1.76
N ILE A 280 2.81 25.94 0.42
CA ILE A 280 2.94 27.25 -0.25
C ILE A 280 1.66 27.69 -0.96
N ALA A 281 0.77 26.76 -1.27
CA ALA A 281 -0.40 26.97 -2.11
C ALA A 281 -1.71 26.91 -1.33
N ALA A 282 -1.71 27.19 -0.03
CA ALA A 282 -2.89 27.15 0.83
C ALA A 282 -3.99 28.14 0.39
N LYS A 283 -5.25 27.84 0.70
CA LYS A 283 -6.41 28.70 0.41
C LYS A 283 -6.26 30.07 1.05
N ARG A 284 -6.60 31.10 0.29
CA ARG A 284 -6.50 32.50 0.74
C ARG A 284 -7.42 32.83 1.91
N GLU A 285 -8.52 32.10 2.06
CA GLU A 285 -9.50 32.27 3.15
C GLU A 285 -8.98 31.78 4.49
N ASP A 286 -8.10 30.78 4.50
CA ASP A 286 -7.52 30.19 5.70
C ASP A 286 -6.24 30.93 6.14
N MET A 287 -5.81 31.97 5.39
CA MET A 287 -4.59 32.74 5.65
C MET A 287 -4.93 34.05 6.38
N GLY A 288 -4.57 34.13 7.68
CA GLY A 288 -4.63 35.39 8.45
C GLY A 288 -3.78 36.51 7.82
N SER A 289 -3.92 37.73 8.35
CA SER A 289 -3.21 38.94 7.85
C SER A 289 -1.68 38.85 7.94
N GLU A 290 -1.14 37.97 8.74
CA GLU A 290 0.32 37.79 8.96
C GLU A 290 1.03 37.02 7.85
N LYS A 291 0.31 36.30 6.95
CA LYS A 291 0.90 35.42 5.92
C LYS A 291 1.00 36.08 4.52
N GLN A 292 1.49 37.31 4.45
CA GLN A 292 1.64 38.03 3.18
C GLN A 292 2.67 37.39 2.24
N VAL A 293 3.69 36.74 2.75
CA VAL A 293 4.74 36.06 1.96
C VAL A 293 4.14 34.89 1.17
N GLU A 294 3.30 34.05 1.82
CA GLU A 294 2.66 32.91 1.17
C GLU A 294 1.76 33.36 0.00
N LYS A 295 0.99 34.42 0.17
CA LYS A 295 0.13 34.99 -0.89
C LYS A 295 0.92 35.42 -2.13
N ARG A 296 2.13 35.95 -1.97
CA ARG A 296 3.01 36.37 -3.07
C ARG A 296 3.63 35.17 -3.79
N VAL A 297 4.06 34.17 -3.03
CA VAL A 297 4.61 32.92 -3.60
C VAL A 297 3.53 32.23 -4.45
N VAL A 298 2.27 32.16 -3.97
CA VAL A 298 1.15 31.65 -4.77
C VAL A 298 0.95 32.49 -6.05
N ALA A 299 0.93 33.82 -5.94
CA ALA A 299 0.76 34.70 -7.09
C ALA A 299 1.91 34.54 -8.10
N GLN A 300 3.13 34.40 -7.63
CA GLN A 300 4.30 34.14 -8.48
C GLN A 300 4.20 32.78 -9.18
N LEU A 301 3.82 31.71 -8.46
CA LEU A 301 3.61 30.38 -9.03
C LEU A 301 2.52 30.41 -10.11
N LEU A 302 1.39 31.07 -9.87
CA LEU A 302 0.34 31.27 -10.87
C LEU A 302 0.87 31.95 -12.14
N THR A 303 1.65 33.02 -12.00
CA THR A 303 2.24 33.74 -13.12
C THR A 303 3.24 32.87 -13.90
N LEU A 304 4.04 32.09 -13.20
CA LEU A 304 5.01 31.17 -13.82
C LEU A 304 4.32 30.04 -14.57
N MET A 305 3.25 29.47 -14.01
CA MET A 305 2.42 28.44 -14.66
C MET A 305 1.72 28.95 -15.91
N ASP A 306 1.16 30.15 -15.86
CA ASP A 306 0.52 30.78 -17.03
C ASP A 306 1.52 31.05 -18.15
N GLY A 307 2.77 31.39 -17.80
CA GLY A 307 3.87 31.64 -18.73
C GLY A 307 4.51 30.38 -19.36
N LEU A 308 4.13 29.17 -18.97
CA LEU A 308 4.75 27.94 -19.49
C LEU A 308 4.53 27.73 -20.99
N ALA A 309 3.45 28.24 -21.57
CA ALA A 309 3.16 28.08 -23.00
C ALA A 309 4.26 28.65 -23.92
N SER A 310 5.04 29.62 -23.46
CA SER A 310 6.12 30.26 -24.20
C SER A 310 7.54 29.76 -23.84
N ARG A 311 7.63 28.76 -22.91
CA ARG A 311 8.91 28.35 -22.32
C ARG A 311 9.39 26.95 -22.72
N GLY A 312 8.82 26.36 -23.76
CA GLY A 312 9.22 25.03 -24.23
C GLY A 312 8.44 23.89 -23.56
N GLN A 313 8.95 22.65 -23.69
CA GLN A 313 8.33 21.44 -23.16
C GLN A 313 8.64 21.28 -21.68
N ILE A 314 7.87 21.98 -20.83
CA ILE A 314 7.99 21.90 -19.37
C ILE A 314 6.67 21.41 -18.78
N ILE A 315 6.72 20.41 -17.92
CA ILE A 315 5.59 19.94 -17.15
C ILE A 315 5.88 20.11 -15.66
N VAL A 316 4.91 20.66 -14.92
CA VAL A 316 5.01 20.83 -13.47
C VAL A 316 4.19 19.72 -12.79
N ILE A 317 4.82 18.98 -11.91
CA ILE A 317 4.15 17.95 -11.08
C ILE A 317 4.10 18.48 -9.65
N GLY A 318 2.91 18.73 -9.14
CA GLY A 318 2.70 19.07 -7.72
C GLY A 318 2.31 17.83 -6.92
N ALA A 319 2.86 17.67 -5.74
CA ALA A 319 2.49 16.60 -4.82
C ALA A 319 1.91 17.16 -3.52
N THR A 320 0.84 16.56 -3.02
CA THR A 320 0.20 16.95 -1.76
C THR A 320 -0.45 15.77 -1.07
N ASN A 321 -0.54 15.84 0.25
CA ASN A 321 -1.40 14.95 1.04
C ASN A 321 -2.82 15.54 1.18
N LEU A 322 -2.97 16.87 1.06
CA LEU A 322 -4.19 17.62 1.34
C LEU A 322 -4.70 18.40 0.12
N PRO A 323 -5.29 17.75 -0.91
CA PRO A 323 -5.69 18.42 -2.15
C PRO A 323 -6.73 19.54 -1.94
N ASN A 324 -7.51 19.46 -0.85
CA ASN A 324 -8.52 20.49 -0.53
C ASN A 324 -7.91 21.74 0.12
N ALA A 325 -6.67 21.68 0.58
CA ALA A 325 -5.96 22.85 1.12
C ALA A 325 -5.43 23.78 0.01
N ILE A 326 -5.28 23.28 -1.21
CA ILE A 326 -4.72 24.04 -2.33
C ILE A 326 -5.71 25.11 -2.83
N ASP A 327 -5.17 26.31 -3.14
CA ASP A 327 -5.95 27.41 -3.72
C ASP A 327 -6.63 26.94 -5.03
N PRO A 328 -7.97 27.07 -5.16
CA PRO A 328 -8.71 26.68 -6.35
C PRO A 328 -8.20 27.31 -7.64
N ALA A 329 -7.55 28.47 -7.58
CA ALA A 329 -6.96 29.12 -8.74
C ALA A 329 -5.84 28.29 -9.38
N LEU A 330 -5.09 27.51 -8.61
CA LEU A 330 -4.05 26.60 -9.12
C LEU A 330 -4.63 25.37 -9.81
N ARG A 331 -5.86 24.98 -9.51
CA ARG A 331 -6.55 23.79 -10.05
C ARG A 331 -7.39 24.10 -11.30
N ARG A 332 -7.23 25.31 -11.88
CA ARG A 332 -7.93 25.72 -13.10
C ARG A 332 -7.22 25.20 -14.36
N PRO A 333 -7.99 25.04 -15.49
CA PRO A 333 -7.40 24.68 -16.77
C PRO A 333 -6.19 25.57 -17.17
N GLY A 334 -5.14 24.93 -17.66
CA GLY A 334 -3.87 25.59 -18.01
C GLY A 334 -2.84 25.69 -16.89
N ARG A 335 -3.17 25.17 -15.69
CA ARG A 335 -2.28 25.06 -14.51
C ARG A 335 -2.22 23.62 -14.06
N PHE A 336 -2.59 23.27 -12.82
CA PHE A 336 -2.78 21.88 -12.39
C PHE A 336 -4.17 21.42 -12.85
N ASP A 337 -4.32 21.16 -14.12
CA ASP A 337 -5.60 20.77 -14.74
C ASP A 337 -5.85 19.28 -14.74
N ARG A 338 -4.89 18.50 -14.31
CA ARG A 338 -4.98 17.04 -14.17
C ARG A 338 -4.66 16.63 -12.74
N GLU A 339 -5.50 15.78 -12.21
CA GLU A 339 -5.37 15.26 -10.85
C GLU A 339 -5.31 13.75 -10.88
N ILE A 340 -4.34 13.17 -10.18
CA ILE A 340 -4.14 11.73 -10.08
C ILE A 340 -4.06 11.34 -8.62
N THR A 341 -4.99 10.48 -8.21
CA THR A 341 -5.03 9.92 -6.86
C THR A 341 -4.12 8.71 -6.77
N LEU A 342 -3.26 8.70 -5.77
CA LEU A 342 -2.47 7.53 -5.37
C LEU A 342 -3.17 6.87 -4.17
N PRO A 343 -3.85 5.74 -4.37
CA PRO A 343 -4.58 5.07 -3.30
C PRO A 343 -3.64 4.34 -2.34
N ILE A 344 -4.19 3.92 -1.21
CA ILE A 344 -3.55 2.90 -0.36
C ILE A 344 -3.52 1.61 -1.16
N PRO A 345 -2.38 0.86 -1.20
CA PRO A 345 -2.27 -0.34 -2.00
C PRO A 345 -3.23 -1.44 -1.51
N ASP A 346 -3.90 -2.10 -2.45
CA ASP A 346 -4.65 -3.33 -2.23
C ASP A 346 -3.70 -4.50 -1.93
N GLN A 347 -4.24 -5.69 -1.66
CA GLN A 347 -3.43 -6.87 -1.36
C GLN A 347 -2.42 -7.18 -2.47
N ARG A 348 -2.83 -7.09 -3.75
CA ARG A 348 -1.96 -7.31 -4.90
C ARG A 348 -0.87 -6.26 -5.00
N GLY A 349 -1.23 -4.99 -4.78
CA GLY A 349 -0.27 -3.89 -4.74
C GLY A 349 0.75 -4.03 -3.61
N ARG A 350 0.32 -4.48 -2.43
CA ARG A 350 1.25 -4.77 -1.32
C ARG A 350 2.21 -5.90 -1.65
N LEU A 351 1.72 -6.97 -2.31
CA LEU A 351 2.58 -8.07 -2.76
C LEU A 351 3.64 -7.58 -3.75
N GLU A 352 3.26 -6.74 -4.72
CA GLU A 352 4.20 -6.13 -5.67
C GLU A 352 5.24 -5.28 -4.95
N ILE A 353 4.84 -4.42 -4.00
CA ILE A 353 5.73 -3.57 -3.22
C ILE A 353 6.68 -4.41 -2.35
N LEU A 354 6.18 -5.42 -1.65
CA LEU A 354 7.02 -6.37 -0.89
C LEU A 354 8.04 -7.05 -1.79
N SER A 355 7.62 -7.51 -2.98
CA SER A 355 8.53 -8.13 -3.96
C SER A 355 9.63 -7.19 -4.43
N ILE A 356 9.35 -5.88 -4.49
CA ILE A 356 10.33 -4.84 -4.83
C ILE A 356 11.34 -4.65 -3.68
N HIS A 357 10.87 -4.48 -2.46
CA HIS A 357 11.73 -4.18 -1.31
C HIS A 357 12.49 -5.39 -0.78
N THR A 358 12.06 -6.61 -1.11
CA THR A 358 12.79 -7.85 -0.78
C THR A 358 13.76 -8.30 -1.89
N ARG A 359 13.88 -7.55 -3.00
CA ARG A 359 14.86 -7.87 -4.05
C ARG A 359 16.28 -7.90 -3.46
N GLY A 360 16.99 -9.02 -3.70
CA GLY A 360 18.35 -9.21 -3.19
C GLY A 360 18.44 -9.44 -1.68
N MET A 361 17.32 -9.54 -0.97
CA MET A 361 17.29 -9.98 0.41
C MET A 361 17.35 -11.51 0.47
N PRO A 362 18.24 -12.11 1.26
CA PRO A 362 18.31 -13.56 1.42
C PRO A 362 17.13 -14.02 2.27
N LEU A 363 16.01 -14.37 1.62
CA LEU A 363 14.82 -14.87 2.29
C LEU A 363 14.93 -16.38 2.54
N ALA A 364 14.60 -16.81 3.76
CA ALA A 364 14.47 -18.21 4.09
C ALA A 364 13.23 -18.84 3.38
N ALA A 365 13.24 -20.16 3.24
CA ALA A 365 12.18 -20.88 2.52
C ALA A 365 10.78 -20.81 3.18
N ASP A 366 10.71 -20.42 4.45
CA ASP A 366 9.47 -20.24 5.21
C ASP A 366 8.75 -18.92 4.95
N VAL A 367 9.42 -17.95 4.29
CA VAL A 367 8.85 -16.62 4.01
C VAL A 367 7.90 -16.67 2.84
N SER A 368 6.62 -16.36 3.10
CA SER A 368 5.60 -16.18 2.07
C SER A 368 5.22 -14.70 1.98
N LEU A 369 5.58 -14.06 0.87
CA LEU A 369 5.20 -12.66 0.59
C LEU A 369 3.69 -12.51 0.43
N GLU A 370 2.98 -13.55 -0.03
CA GLU A 370 1.52 -13.59 -0.14
C GLU A 370 0.89 -13.43 1.25
N LYS A 371 1.34 -14.23 2.24
CA LYS A 371 0.87 -14.13 3.63
C LYS A 371 1.20 -12.76 4.24
N LEU A 372 2.39 -12.22 3.95
CA LEU A 372 2.76 -10.87 4.40
C LEU A 372 1.83 -9.82 3.79
N SER A 373 1.48 -9.94 2.51
CA SER A 373 0.53 -9.03 1.86
C SER A 373 -0.89 -9.11 2.45
N GLU A 374 -1.28 -10.27 2.97
CA GLU A 374 -2.56 -10.45 3.65
C GLU A 374 -2.62 -9.74 5.01
N ILE A 375 -1.55 -9.84 5.81
CA ILE A 375 -1.53 -9.31 7.18
C ILE A 375 -1.13 -7.82 7.27
N THR A 376 -0.62 -7.23 6.20
CA THR A 376 -0.19 -5.81 6.16
C THR A 376 -1.28 -4.86 5.66
N HIS A 377 -2.52 -5.04 6.13
CA HIS A 377 -3.61 -4.13 5.78
C HIS A 377 -3.31 -2.69 6.19
N GLY A 378 -3.66 -1.73 5.34
CA GLY A 378 -3.46 -0.30 5.60
C GLY A 378 -2.01 0.19 5.51
N PHE A 379 -1.04 -0.68 5.22
CA PHE A 379 0.34 -0.30 4.97
C PHE A 379 0.48 0.40 3.62
N VAL A 380 1.16 1.53 3.58
CA VAL A 380 1.58 2.21 2.36
C VAL A 380 2.99 1.75 1.93
N GLY A 381 3.46 2.21 0.78
CA GLY A 381 4.77 1.81 0.26
C GLY A 381 5.92 2.04 1.24
N ALA A 382 5.93 3.18 1.92
CA ALA A 382 6.96 3.51 2.92
C ALA A 382 6.91 2.60 4.17
N ASP A 383 5.72 2.16 4.58
CA ASP A 383 5.57 1.24 5.72
C ASP A 383 6.08 -0.16 5.36
N LEU A 384 5.80 -0.63 4.14
CA LEU A 384 6.28 -1.91 3.64
C LEU A 384 7.81 -1.91 3.45
N GLU A 385 8.38 -0.78 3.01
CA GLU A 385 9.84 -0.58 3.00
C GLU A 385 10.41 -0.65 4.42
N ALA A 386 9.80 0.06 5.38
CA ALA A 386 10.21 0.02 6.78
C ALA A 386 10.11 -1.39 7.36
N LEU A 387 9.03 -2.13 7.06
CA LEU A 387 8.84 -3.52 7.48
C LEU A 387 9.97 -4.43 6.97
N CYS A 388 10.31 -4.34 5.69
CA CYS A 388 11.40 -5.13 5.11
C CYS A 388 12.74 -4.78 5.75
N ARG A 389 12.99 -3.48 6.01
CA ARG A 389 14.21 -3.01 6.66
C ARG A 389 14.30 -3.49 8.13
N GLU A 390 13.23 -3.42 8.90
CA GLU A 390 13.23 -3.89 10.29
C GLU A 390 13.36 -5.42 10.38
N ALA A 391 12.73 -6.17 9.46
CA ALA A 391 12.94 -7.62 9.38
C ALA A 391 14.41 -7.98 9.10
N ALA A 392 15.09 -7.27 8.20
CA ALA A 392 16.51 -7.43 7.96
C ALA A 392 17.35 -7.05 9.19
N MET A 393 17.00 -5.98 9.91
CA MET A 393 17.66 -5.58 11.14
C MET A 393 17.46 -6.60 12.27
N SER A 394 16.28 -7.21 12.38
CA SER A 394 16.02 -8.31 13.32
C SER A 394 16.92 -9.51 13.02
N ALA A 395 17.07 -9.91 11.75
CA ALA A 395 17.98 -10.99 11.37
C ALA A 395 19.45 -10.64 11.70
N ILE A 396 19.88 -9.40 11.50
CA ILE A 396 21.23 -8.94 11.87
C ILE A 396 21.41 -9.02 13.39
N ARG A 397 20.43 -8.54 14.19
CA ARG A 397 20.49 -8.59 15.67
C ARG A 397 20.70 -10.02 16.19
N GLN A 398 20.14 -11.02 15.53
CA GLN A 398 20.31 -12.45 15.92
C GLN A 398 21.74 -12.96 15.70
N ILE A 399 22.46 -12.43 14.73
CA ILE A 399 23.84 -12.87 14.41
C ILE A 399 24.89 -12.08 15.22
N ILE A 400 24.60 -10.83 15.61
CA ILE A 400 25.52 -9.98 16.40
C ILE A 400 26.20 -10.71 17.57
N PRO A 401 25.50 -11.50 18.42
CA PRO A 401 26.14 -12.21 19.53
C PRO A 401 27.15 -13.25 19.10
N SER A 402 27.11 -13.71 17.85
CA SER A 402 28.03 -14.71 17.29
C SER A 402 29.23 -14.08 16.59
N ILE A 403 29.29 -12.75 16.49
CA ILE A 403 30.37 -12.00 15.83
C ILE A 403 31.41 -11.63 16.89
N ASP A 404 32.64 -11.97 16.62
CA ASP A 404 33.79 -11.53 17.41
C ASP A 404 34.23 -10.14 16.91
N PHE A 405 33.92 -9.11 17.69
CA PHE A 405 34.27 -7.72 17.35
C PHE A 405 35.75 -7.37 17.54
N GLU A 406 36.54 -8.27 18.11
CA GLU A 406 38.01 -8.11 18.19
C GLU A 406 38.67 -8.40 16.85
N GLN A 407 38.02 -9.17 15.99
CA GLN A 407 38.41 -9.35 14.60
C GLN A 407 37.95 -8.17 13.75
N SER A 408 38.87 -7.53 13.07
CA SER A 408 38.58 -6.33 12.23
C SER A 408 37.57 -6.57 11.10
N GLU A 409 37.17 -7.83 10.85
CA GLU A 409 36.30 -8.21 9.73
C GLU A 409 35.38 -9.40 10.07
N ILE A 410 34.10 -9.33 9.66
CA ILE A 410 33.15 -10.43 9.84
C ILE A 410 33.49 -11.57 8.87
N PRO A 411 33.57 -12.84 9.31
CA PRO A 411 33.82 -13.98 8.43
C PRO A 411 32.77 -14.09 7.32
N PHE A 412 33.22 -14.30 6.08
CA PHE A 412 32.35 -14.36 4.89
C PHE A 412 31.32 -15.49 4.99
N GLU A 413 31.62 -16.60 5.60
CA GLU A 413 30.70 -17.72 5.83
C GLU A 413 29.49 -17.33 6.69
N LYS A 414 29.70 -16.45 7.70
CA LYS A 414 28.61 -15.93 8.54
C LYS A 414 27.72 -14.96 7.78
N LEU A 415 28.26 -14.22 6.81
CA LEU A 415 27.47 -13.36 5.95
C LEU A 415 26.62 -14.17 4.97
N LEU A 416 27.11 -15.29 4.46
CA LEU A 416 26.36 -16.19 3.59
C LEU A 416 25.26 -16.97 4.33
N SER A 417 25.42 -17.20 5.62
CA SER A 417 24.40 -17.88 6.44
C SER A 417 23.30 -16.94 6.94
N LEU A 418 23.38 -15.64 6.63
CA LEU A 418 22.35 -14.67 7.01
C LEU A 418 21.12 -14.90 6.14
N GLU A 419 20.02 -15.31 6.75
CA GLU A 419 18.71 -15.43 6.12
C GLU A 419 17.66 -14.68 6.93
N VAL A 420 16.73 -14.05 6.24
CA VAL A 420 15.58 -13.37 6.87
C VAL A 420 14.41 -14.35 6.88
N THR A 421 13.98 -14.73 8.08
CA THR A 421 12.91 -15.69 8.31
C THR A 421 11.53 -15.02 8.47
N MET A 422 10.46 -15.82 8.42
CA MET A 422 9.10 -15.30 8.67
C MET A 422 8.95 -14.75 10.09
N ASP A 423 9.69 -15.27 11.06
CA ASP A 423 9.67 -14.77 12.44
C ASP A 423 10.29 -13.38 12.56
N ASN A 424 11.33 -13.05 11.77
CA ASN A 424 11.87 -11.70 11.71
C ASN A 424 10.82 -10.69 11.19
N PHE A 425 10.04 -11.08 10.19
CA PHE A 425 8.92 -10.25 9.71
C PHE A 425 7.81 -10.10 10.75
N ARG A 426 7.51 -11.14 11.51
CA ARG A 426 6.52 -11.05 12.62
C ARG A 426 6.98 -10.13 13.75
N GLU A 427 8.26 -10.15 14.07
CA GLU A 427 8.84 -9.23 15.04
C GLU A 427 8.77 -7.79 14.53
N ALA A 428 9.18 -7.55 13.28
CA ALA A 428 9.12 -6.25 12.63
C ALA A 428 7.68 -5.68 12.54
N LEU A 429 6.67 -6.53 12.33
CA LEU A 429 5.25 -6.13 12.33
C LEU A 429 4.77 -5.57 13.68
N ARG A 430 5.46 -5.87 14.78
CA ARG A 430 5.13 -5.30 16.10
C ARG A 430 5.70 -3.89 16.28
N GLU A 431 6.75 -3.55 15.55
CA GLU A 431 7.44 -2.26 15.65
C GLU A 431 6.94 -1.26 14.58
N VAL A 432 6.50 -1.74 13.41
CA VAL A 432 6.06 -0.88 12.30
C VAL A 432 4.54 -0.73 12.32
N GLU A 433 4.08 0.48 12.65
CA GLU A 433 2.67 0.83 12.58
C GLU A 433 2.30 1.41 11.21
N PRO A 434 1.13 1.04 10.65
CA PRO A 434 0.68 1.55 9.35
C PRO A 434 0.43 3.06 9.38
N SER A 435 1.05 3.80 8.46
CA SER A 435 0.94 5.27 8.38
C SER A 435 -0.46 5.74 7.99
N ALA A 436 -1.17 4.95 7.18
CA ALA A 436 -2.55 5.26 6.81
C ALA A 436 -3.52 5.23 8.00
N ILE A 437 -3.19 4.47 9.04
CA ILE A 437 -3.99 4.37 10.27
C ILE A 437 -3.80 5.60 11.16
N ARG A 438 -2.64 6.26 11.13
CA ARG A 438 -2.37 7.46 11.95
C ARG A 438 -3.23 8.67 11.58
N GLU A 439 -3.65 8.79 10.33
CA GLU A 439 -4.49 9.91 9.86
C GLU A 439 -6.00 9.61 9.89
N VAL A 440 -6.39 8.32 9.94
CA VAL A 440 -7.80 7.88 9.98
C VAL A 440 -7.90 6.60 10.79
N PHE A 441 -8.97 6.46 11.55
CA PHE A 441 -9.30 5.28 12.37
C PHE A 441 -9.54 4.01 11.51
N VAL A 442 -8.52 3.55 10.77
CA VAL A 442 -8.58 2.26 10.07
C VAL A 442 -8.09 1.20 11.04
N GLU A 443 -9.01 0.48 11.63
CA GLU A 443 -8.69 -0.70 12.45
C GLU A 443 -8.44 -1.90 11.52
N VAL A 444 -7.47 -2.73 11.88
CA VAL A 444 -7.34 -4.09 11.32
C VAL A 444 -8.00 -5.04 12.33
N PRO A 445 -9.25 -5.45 12.09
CA PRO A 445 -9.90 -6.32 13.05
C PRO A 445 -9.29 -7.72 12.99
N ASN A 446 -8.85 -8.21 14.14
CA ASN A 446 -8.31 -9.57 14.28
C ASN A 446 -9.37 -10.53 14.85
N VAL A 447 -10.59 -10.42 14.34
CA VAL A 447 -11.75 -11.23 14.75
C VAL A 447 -12.18 -12.10 13.58
N ARG A 448 -12.32 -13.41 13.81
CA ARG A 448 -12.79 -14.38 12.82
C ARG A 448 -14.25 -14.73 13.04
N TRP A 449 -14.93 -15.30 12.02
CA TRP A 449 -16.29 -15.83 12.20
C TRP A 449 -16.39 -16.91 13.26
N GLU A 450 -15.29 -17.64 13.50
CA GLU A 450 -15.18 -18.67 14.54
C GLU A 450 -15.20 -18.09 15.98
N ASP A 451 -14.91 -16.79 16.12
CA ASP A 451 -14.92 -16.07 17.40
C ASP A 451 -16.31 -15.48 17.72
N VAL A 452 -17.27 -15.65 16.81
CA VAL A 452 -18.65 -15.21 16.99
C VAL A 452 -19.54 -16.45 17.20
N GLY A 453 -20.04 -16.64 18.38
CA GLY A 453 -20.89 -17.80 18.72
C GLY A 453 -22.33 -17.68 18.22
N GLY A 454 -22.78 -18.63 17.39
CA GLY A 454 -24.12 -18.62 16.78
C GLY A 454 -24.27 -17.58 15.67
N LEU A 455 -25.52 -17.14 15.41
CA LEU A 455 -25.90 -16.13 14.42
C LEU A 455 -25.58 -16.52 12.96
N ASP A 456 -25.64 -17.84 12.64
CA ASP A 456 -25.16 -18.35 11.34
C ASP A 456 -25.95 -17.78 10.14
N ALA A 457 -27.27 -17.59 10.29
CA ALA A 457 -28.09 -16.96 9.25
C ALA A 457 -27.63 -15.51 8.97
N ILE A 458 -27.36 -14.73 10.03
CA ILE A 458 -26.93 -13.33 9.91
C ILE A 458 -25.49 -13.24 9.33
N LYS A 459 -24.62 -14.17 9.74
CA LYS A 459 -23.28 -14.28 9.14
C LYS A 459 -23.36 -14.49 7.63
N GLN A 460 -24.23 -15.41 7.18
CA GLN A 460 -24.43 -15.70 5.78
C GLN A 460 -24.96 -14.47 5.02
N GLU A 461 -25.93 -13.75 5.55
CA GLU A 461 -26.47 -12.54 4.95
C GLU A 461 -25.40 -11.44 4.83
N LEU A 462 -24.54 -11.28 5.84
CA LEU A 462 -23.43 -10.34 5.81
C LEU A 462 -22.37 -10.72 4.76
N ILE A 463 -22.06 -12.02 4.61
CA ILE A 463 -21.15 -12.51 3.58
C ILE A 463 -21.73 -12.19 2.19
N GLU A 464 -23.00 -12.49 1.97
CA GLU A 464 -23.66 -12.23 0.69
C GLU A 464 -23.73 -10.73 0.36
N ALA A 465 -24.03 -9.90 1.35
CA ALA A 465 -24.18 -8.45 1.15
C ALA A 465 -22.83 -7.71 0.99
N ILE A 466 -21.75 -8.18 1.63
CA ILE A 466 -20.46 -7.50 1.63
C ILE A 466 -19.46 -8.16 0.69
N GLU A 467 -19.26 -9.49 0.80
CA GLU A 467 -18.21 -10.21 0.06
C GLU A 467 -18.55 -10.38 -1.41
N PHE A 468 -19.79 -10.76 -1.75
CA PHE A 468 -20.17 -11.09 -3.11
C PHE A 468 -20.05 -9.88 -4.07
N PRO A 469 -20.53 -8.67 -3.74
CA PRO A 469 -20.36 -7.51 -4.62
C PRO A 469 -18.89 -7.11 -4.84
N LEU A 470 -18.04 -7.34 -3.84
CA LEU A 470 -16.61 -7.02 -3.92
C LEU A 470 -15.83 -8.06 -4.71
N ARG A 471 -16.10 -9.35 -4.49
CA ARG A 471 -15.38 -10.47 -5.10
C ARG A 471 -15.82 -10.78 -6.52
N TYR A 472 -17.10 -10.63 -6.82
CA TYR A 472 -17.71 -10.97 -8.11
C TYR A 472 -18.21 -9.73 -8.87
N LYS A 473 -17.50 -8.62 -8.79
CA LYS A 473 -17.85 -7.32 -9.38
C LYS A 473 -18.27 -7.43 -10.85
N ASP A 474 -17.52 -8.20 -11.65
CA ASP A 474 -17.81 -8.39 -13.07
C ASP A 474 -19.10 -9.17 -13.32
N ALA A 475 -19.42 -10.15 -12.47
CA ALA A 475 -20.66 -10.90 -12.56
C ALA A 475 -21.87 -10.03 -12.19
N PHE A 476 -21.75 -9.20 -11.15
CA PHE A 476 -22.79 -8.24 -10.76
C PHE A 476 -23.06 -7.24 -11.87
N ALA A 477 -22.02 -6.70 -12.51
CA ALA A 477 -22.16 -5.78 -13.63
C ALA A 477 -22.85 -6.42 -14.83
N LYS A 478 -22.50 -7.67 -15.17
CA LYS A 478 -23.13 -8.41 -16.28
C LYS A 478 -24.60 -8.76 -16.05
N LEU A 479 -24.97 -9.02 -14.79
CA LEU A 479 -26.35 -9.33 -14.40
C LEU A 479 -27.20 -8.09 -14.13
N GLY A 480 -26.60 -6.88 -14.11
CA GLY A 480 -27.27 -5.65 -13.72
C GLY A 480 -27.68 -5.66 -12.23
N ALA A 481 -27.06 -6.51 -11.43
CA ALA A 481 -27.33 -6.59 -10.01
C ALA A 481 -26.63 -5.44 -9.27
N LYS A 482 -27.31 -4.92 -8.25
CA LYS A 482 -26.81 -3.81 -7.42
C LYS A 482 -26.36 -4.33 -6.07
N GLY A 483 -25.19 -3.89 -5.62
CA GLY A 483 -24.72 -4.16 -4.28
C GLY A 483 -25.42 -3.31 -3.24
N VAL A 484 -25.54 -3.80 -2.02
CA VAL A 484 -26.13 -3.07 -0.89
C VAL A 484 -25.17 -1.97 -0.45
N LYS A 485 -25.66 -0.71 -0.35
CA LYS A 485 -24.86 0.44 0.08
C LYS A 485 -24.68 0.49 1.59
N GLY A 486 -25.71 0.15 2.33
CA GLY A 486 -25.75 0.26 3.78
C GLY A 486 -26.50 -0.90 4.45
N ILE A 487 -25.93 -1.35 5.55
CA ILE A 487 -26.44 -2.43 6.40
C ILE A 487 -26.60 -1.88 7.83
N LEU A 488 -27.75 -2.08 8.45
CA LEU A 488 -27.99 -1.69 9.83
C LEU A 488 -28.16 -2.91 10.72
N LEU A 489 -27.28 -3.06 11.73
CA LEU A 489 -27.40 -4.05 12.79
C LEU A 489 -28.12 -3.43 13.99
N TYR A 490 -29.20 -4.03 14.44
CA TYR A 490 -29.90 -3.56 15.62
C TYR A 490 -30.21 -4.70 16.60
N GLY A 491 -30.36 -4.39 17.87
CA GLY A 491 -30.65 -5.39 18.90
C GLY A 491 -30.16 -4.95 20.28
N ALA A 492 -30.37 -5.78 21.28
CA ALA A 492 -30.00 -5.51 22.66
C ALA A 492 -28.49 -5.27 22.83
N PRO A 493 -28.06 -4.46 23.82
CA PRO A 493 -26.64 -4.25 24.09
C PRO A 493 -25.95 -5.58 24.47
N GLY A 494 -24.69 -5.73 24.06
CA GLY A 494 -23.90 -6.93 24.38
C GLY A 494 -24.20 -8.17 23.52
N THR A 495 -25.02 -8.07 22.46
CA THR A 495 -25.34 -9.17 21.55
C THR A 495 -24.29 -9.43 20.47
N GLY A 496 -23.18 -8.66 20.44
CA GLY A 496 -22.05 -8.90 19.53
C GLY A 496 -22.08 -8.11 18.22
N LYS A 497 -22.89 -7.04 18.07
CA LYS A 497 -22.98 -6.21 16.85
C LYS A 497 -21.63 -5.71 16.35
N THR A 498 -20.83 -5.10 17.21
CA THR A 498 -19.47 -4.61 16.90
C THR A 498 -18.53 -5.76 16.52
N MET A 499 -18.67 -6.91 17.18
CA MET A 499 -17.86 -8.11 16.90
C MET A 499 -18.18 -8.71 15.53
N LEU A 500 -19.49 -8.75 15.16
CA LEU A 500 -19.94 -9.15 13.83
C LEU A 500 -19.36 -8.25 12.72
N ALA A 501 -19.38 -6.94 12.95
CA ALA A 501 -18.83 -5.99 11.99
C ALA A 501 -17.31 -6.19 11.78
N LYS A 502 -16.58 -6.41 12.86
CA LYS A 502 -15.14 -6.70 12.83
C LYS A 502 -14.83 -8.03 12.13
N ALA A 503 -15.62 -9.07 12.42
CA ALA A 503 -15.47 -10.38 11.77
C ALA A 503 -15.75 -10.31 10.26
N ALA A 504 -16.80 -9.58 9.85
CA ALA A 504 -17.14 -9.39 8.45
C ALA A 504 -15.99 -8.68 7.69
N ALA A 505 -15.41 -7.63 8.25
CA ALA A 505 -14.28 -6.91 7.65
C ALA A 505 -13.01 -7.76 7.57
N SER A 506 -12.69 -8.50 8.64
CA SER A 506 -11.52 -9.38 8.69
C SER A 506 -11.59 -10.49 7.64
N GLN A 507 -12.76 -11.09 7.46
CA GLN A 507 -12.95 -12.21 6.52
C GLN A 507 -12.93 -11.75 5.06
N THR A 508 -13.48 -10.58 4.76
CA THR A 508 -13.52 -10.02 3.40
C THR A 508 -12.21 -9.36 2.98
N GLY A 509 -11.30 -9.12 3.92
CA GLY A 509 -10.01 -8.48 3.65
C GLY A 509 -10.11 -7.02 3.22
N VAL A 510 -11.24 -6.35 3.54
CA VAL A 510 -11.46 -4.93 3.23
C VAL A 510 -10.89 -4.03 4.32
N ASN A 511 -10.56 -2.80 3.94
CA ASN A 511 -10.13 -1.78 4.90
C ASN A 511 -11.30 -1.40 5.82
N PHE A 512 -11.13 -1.57 7.14
CA PHE A 512 -12.18 -1.32 8.13
C PHE A 512 -11.98 0.02 8.81
N ILE A 513 -12.98 0.90 8.70
CA ILE A 513 -12.98 2.23 9.30
C ILE A 513 -14.02 2.25 10.40
N SER A 514 -13.58 2.19 11.67
CA SER A 514 -14.47 2.21 12.82
C SER A 514 -14.69 3.64 13.32
N VAL A 515 -15.94 4.00 13.54
CA VAL A 515 -16.36 5.33 13.98
C VAL A 515 -17.37 5.19 15.12
N LYS A 516 -17.05 5.76 16.28
CA LYS A 516 -18.02 5.82 17.38
C LYS A 516 -18.85 7.09 17.31
N GLY A 517 -20.16 6.95 17.39
CA GLY A 517 -21.09 8.07 17.29
C GLY A 517 -20.81 9.21 18.27
N ALA A 518 -20.49 8.86 19.51
CA ALA A 518 -20.15 9.83 20.55
C ALA A 518 -18.87 10.64 20.28
N GLU A 519 -17.89 10.06 19.62
CA GLU A 519 -16.62 10.75 19.28
C GLU A 519 -16.79 11.81 18.21
N LEU A 520 -17.76 11.64 17.28
CA LEU A 520 -18.08 12.62 16.27
C LEU A 520 -18.77 13.86 16.82
N LEU A 521 -19.56 13.71 17.86
CA LEU A 521 -20.34 14.81 18.45
C LEU A 521 -19.54 15.61 19.49
N SER A 522 -18.44 15.08 20.03
CA SER A 522 -17.60 15.75 21.04
C SER A 522 -16.74 16.89 20.48
N ARG A 523 -16.67 17.04 19.16
CA ARG A 523 -15.91 18.10 18.48
C ARG A 523 -16.77 19.36 18.29
N TYR A 524 -16.13 20.53 18.27
CA TYR A 524 -16.79 21.83 18.14
C TYR A 524 -17.76 21.91 16.94
N ILE A 525 -18.78 22.76 17.06
CA ILE A 525 -19.83 23.03 16.04
C ILE A 525 -19.17 23.32 14.67
N GLY A 526 -19.54 22.56 13.64
CA GLY A 526 -18.98 22.65 12.29
C GLY A 526 -17.82 21.67 11.98
N GLU A 527 -17.17 21.09 13.00
CA GLU A 527 -16.14 20.05 12.80
C GLU A 527 -16.75 18.66 12.56
N SER A 528 -17.94 18.39 13.11
CA SER A 528 -18.64 17.11 12.93
C SER A 528 -19.03 16.84 11.47
N GLU A 529 -19.55 17.86 10.76
CA GLU A 529 -19.88 17.78 9.33
C GLU A 529 -18.62 17.53 8.48
N ARG A 530 -17.51 18.22 8.82
CA ARG A 530 -16.21 18.03 8.16
C ARG A 530 -15.65 16.63 8.43
N ALA A 531 -15.80 16.14 9.65
CA ALA A 531 -15.34 14.80 10.04
C ALA A 531 -16.08 13.70 9.25
N ILE A 532 -17.41 13.77 9.13
CA ILE A 532 -18.20 12.83 8.31
C ILE A 532 -17.71 12.85 6.86
N ARG A 533 -17.60 14.04 6.24
CA ARG A 533 -17.08 14.16 4.87
C ARG A 533 -15.69 13.57 4.73
N GLN A 534 -14.82 13.75 5.71
CA GLN A 534 -13.47 13.21 5.72
C GLN A 534 -13.47 11.68 5.81
N ILE A 535 -14.30 11.08 6.66
CA ILE A 535 -14.44 9.63 6.81
C ILE A 535 -14.86 9.00 5.47
N PHE A 536 -15.92 9.50 4.82
CA PHE A 536 -16.36 8.99 3.54
C PHE A 536 -15.34 9.19 2.43
N LYS A 537 -14.63 10.31 2.43
CA LYS A 537 -13.53 10.56 1.50
C LYS A 537 -12.41 9.55 1.64
N VAL A 538 -12.01 9.28 2.87
CA VAL A 538 -10.96 8.29 3.16
C VAL A 538 -11.42 6.89 2.79
N ALA A 539 -12.65 6.52 3.08
CA ALA A 539 -13.21 5.24 2.68
C ALA A 539 -13.19 5.05 1.15
N LYS A 540 -13.55 6.08 0.39
CA LYS A 540 -13.43 6.07 -1.08
C LYS A 540 -11.99 5.92 -1.57
N GLN A 541 -11.03 6.52 -0.88
CA GLN A 541 -9.59 6.40 -1.19
C GLN A 541 -9.01 5.04 -0.80
N ALA A 542 -9.54 4.45 0.27
CA ALA A 542 -9.14 3.15 0.78
C ALA A 542 -9.99 1.99 0.22
N ALA A 543 -10.81 2.22 -0.79
CA ALA A 543 -11.65 1.16 -1.36
C ALA A 543 -10.79 -0.01 -1.90
N PRO A 544 -11.20 -1.28 -1.68
CA PRO A 544 -12.43 -1.70 -1.03
C PRO A 544 -12.43 -1.48 0.50
N SER A 545 -13.48 -0.86 1.03
CA SER A 545 -13.55 -0.47 2.44
C SER A 545 -14.93 -0.65 3.05
N LEU A 546 -14.96 -0.93 4.36
CA LEU A 546 -16.14 -1.04 5.20
C LEU A 546 -16.09 0.07 6.26
N ILE A 547 -17.04 1.01 6.21
CA ILE A 547 -17.20 2.01 7.26
C ILE A 547 -18.17 1.45 8.29
N PHE A 548 -17.75 1.36 9.53
CA PHE A 548 -18.59 0.93 10.64
C PHE A 548 -18.89 2.08 11.58
N PHE A 549 -20.18 2.43 11.68
CA PHE A 549 -20.67 3.40 12.66
C PHE A 549 -21.26 2.67 13.86
N ASP A 550 -20.58 2.71 15.00
CA ASP A 550 -21.14 2.20 16.25
C ASP A 550 -21.98 3.29 16.94
N GLU A 551 -23.08 2.92 17.53
CA GLU A 551 -24.04 3.82 18.18
C GLU A 551 -24.53 4.94 17.24
N ILE A 552 -25.02 4.56 16.05
CA ILE A 552 -25.46 5.52 15.03
C ILE A 552 -26.62 6.42 15.50
N ASP A 553 -27.39 5.95 16.48
CA ASP A 553 -28.46 6.72 17.13
C ASP A 553 -27.92 7.99 17.82
N ALA A 554 -26.63 8.04 18.20
CA ALA A 554 -26.01 9.27 18.66
C ALA A 554 -25.80 10.29 17.52
N ILE A 555 -25.43 9.84 16.30
CA ILE A 555 -25.17 10.72 15.16
C ILE A 555 -26.45 11.21 14.50
N ALA A 556 -27.43 10.31 14.36
CA ALA A 556 -28.65 10.55 13.62
C ALA A 556 -29.91 10.23 14.45
N PRO A 557 -30.16 10.98 15.52
CA PRO A 557 -31.33 10.80 16.35
C PRO A 557 -32.62 11.20 15.59
N ARG A 558 -33.73 10.53 15.93
CA ARG A 558 -35.07 10.84 15.42
C ARG A 558 -35.43 12.31 15.74
N ARG A 559 -35.85 13.05 14.75
CA ARG A 559 -36.20 14.47 14.87
C ARG A 559 -37.33 14.66 15.87
N LYS A 560 -37.10 15.43 16.94
CA LYS A 560 -38.15 15.94 17.82
C LYS A 560 -38.38 17.42 17.49
N SER A 561 -39.68 17.80 17.36
CA SER A 561 -40.05 19.19 17.10
C SER A 561 -39.54 20.07 18.25
N GLY A 562 -38.52 20.86 18.03
CA GLY A 562 -38.07 21.90 18.96
C GLY A 562 -36.61 21.98 19.35
N ASP A 563 -35.72 21.01 18.98
CA ASP A 563 -34.34 21.07 19.46
C ASP A 563 -33.31 20.85 18.34
N SER A 564 -32.34 21.75 18.34
CA SER A 564 -30.95 21.77 17.79
C SER A 564 -30.77 21.67 16.27
N SER A 565 -30.48 22.81 15.66
CA SER A 565 -29.98 23.02 14.30
C SER A 565 -28.64 22.31 13.97
N VAL A 566 -27.93 21.79 14.96
CA VAL A 566 -26.60 21.16 14.80
C VAL A 566 -26.72 19.70 14.41
N SER A 567 -27.53 18.91 15.12
CA SER A 567 -27.75 17.50 14.79
C SER A 567 -28.40 17.34 13.42
N ASP A 568 -29.32 18.22 13.05
CA ASP A 568 -29.97 18.20 11.73
C ASP A 568 -28.97 18.38 10.57
N ARG A 569 -27.94 19.22 10.74
CA ARG A 569 -26.88 19.41 9.72
C ARG A 569 -25.97 18.19 9.60
N VAL A 570 -25.61 17.58 10.72
CA VAL A 570 -24.81 16.36 10.75
C VAL A 570 -25.54 15.22 10.04
N VAL A 571 -26.83 15.04 10.34
CA VAL A 571 -27.70 14.06 9.66
C VAL A 571 -27.82 14.37 8.17
N ALA A 572 -28.05 15.61 7.80
CA ALA A 572 -28.15 16.04 6.39
C ALA A 572 -26.84 15.76 5.63
N GLN A 573 -25.67 16.05 6.24
CA GLN A 573 -24.38 15.74 5.65
C GLN A 573 -24.17 14.22 5.51
N PHE A 574 -24.52 13.44 6.54
CA PHE A 574 -24.43 11.99 6.49
C PHE A 574 -25.28 11.39 5.36
N LEU A 575 -26.52 11.85 5.22
CA LEU A 575 -27.42 11.46 4.15
C LEU A 575 -26.85 11.82 2.76
N ALA A 576 -26.29 13.02 2.61
CA ALA A 576 -25.67 13.46 1.37
C ALA A 576 -24.44 12.59 0.98
N GLU A 577 -23.63 12.20 1.95
CA GLU A 577 -22.49 11.31 1.69
C GLU A 577 -22.93 9.88 1.35
N MET A 578 -23.98 9.36 2.01
CA MET A 578 -24.59 8.06 1.67
C MET A 578 -25.17 8.05 0.25
N ASP A 579 -25.91 9.09 -0.12
CA ASP A 579 -26.47 9.25 -1.46
C ASP A 579 -25.35 9.41 -2.53
N GLY A 580 -24.20 9.97 -2.14
CA GLY A 580 -23.03 10.14 -2.97
C GLY A 580 -22.14 8.88 -3.11
N ILE A 581 -22.50 7.74 -2.51
CA ILE A 581 -21.85 6.45 -2.74
C ILE A 581 -22.42 5.88 -4.03
N GLU A 582 -21.59 5.84 -5.07
CA GLU A 582 -21.96 5.14 -6.30
C GLU A 582 -21.96 3.62 -6.04
N GLU A 583 -22.95 2.93 -6.62
CA GLU A 583 -23.04 1.49 -6.58
C GLU A 583 -21.76 0.87 -7.16
N LEU A 584 -21.19 -0.14 -6.47
CA LEU A 584 -19.97 -0.86 -6.87
C LEU A 584 -18.62 -0.10 -6.75
N ASN A 585 -18.56 1.05 -6.11
CA ASN A 585 -17.26 1.73 -5.85
C ASN A 585 -16.43 1.09 -4.72
N GLY A 586 -16.86 -0.05 -4.19
CA GLY A 586 -16.11 -0.80 -3.19
C GLY A 586 -16.18 -0.20 -1.77
N VAL A 587 -17.18 0.65 -1.48
CA VAL A 587 -17.44 1.17 -0.13
C VAL A 587 -18.78 0.67 0.35
N VAL A 588 -18.81 -0.01 1.50
CA VAL A 588 -20.03 -0.45 2.18
C VAL A 588 -20.11 0.24 3.54
N VAL A 589 -21.29 0.70 3.92
CA VAL A 589 -21.53 1.31 5.23
C VAL A 589 -22.29 0.32 6.11
N LEU A 590 -21.71 -0.03 7.24
CA LEU A 590 -22.33 -0.86 8.27
C LEU A 590 -22.55 0.02 9.50
N ALA A 591 -23.76 -0.01 10.05
CA ALA A 591 -24.06 0.74 11.27
C ALA A 591 -24.63 -0.19 12.34
N ALA A 592 -24.39 0.13 13.60
CA ALA A 592 -24.96 -0.56 14.74
C ALA A 592 -25.70 0.38 15.67
N THR A 593 -26.84 -0.08 16.17
CA THR A 593 -27.63 0.63 17.20
C THR A 593 -28.22 -0.34 18.23
N ASN A 594 -28.40 0.15 19.43
CA ASN A 594 -29.15 -0.55 20.46
C ASN A 594 -30.64 -0.15 20.43
N ARG A 595 -31.00 0.94 19.70
CA ARG A 595 -32.33 1.56 19.73
C ARG A 595 -32.76 2.01 18.33
N ILE A 596 -33.32 1.09 17.57
CA ILE A 596 -33.81 1.38 16.21
C ILE A 596 -34.93 2.44 16.21
N ASP A 597 -35.70 2.51 17.30
CA ASP A 597 -36.77 3.49 17.51
C ASP A 597 -36.28 4.94 17.59
N MET A 598 -35.00 5.16 17.86
CA MET A 598 -34.37 6.46 18.00
C MET A 598 -33.70 6.95 16.74
N ILE A 599 -33.62 6.17 15.67
CA ILE A 599 -32.97 6.55 14.42
C ILE A 599 -33.92 7.37 13.53
N ASP A 600 -33.37 8.38 12.81
CA ASP A 600 -34.09 9.13 11.78
C ASP A 600 -34.58 8.20 10.66
N GLU A 601 -35.87 8.19 10.38
CA GLU A 601 -36.50 7.32 9.36
C GLU A 601 -35.93 7.56 7.94
N ALA A 602 -35.33 8.72 7.70
CA ALA A 602 -34.68 9.01 6.43
C ALA A 602 -33.50 8.10 6.13
N LEU A 603 -32.83 7.56 7.15
CA LEU A 603 -31.72 6.60 6.98
C LEU A 603 -32.20 5.21 6.55
N LEU A 604 -33.44 4.84 6.90
CA LEU A 604 -34.00 3.51 6.61
C LEU A 604 -34.65 3.43 5.21
N ARG A 605 -34.52 4.48 4.41
CA ARG A 605 -35.06 4.49 3.04
C ARG A 605 -34.15 3.72 2.08
N SER A 606 -34.76 3.23 0.98
CA SER A 606 -34.04 2.61 -0.12
C SER A 606 -32.91 3.52 -0.65
N GLY A 607 -31.77 2.95 -0.97
CA GLY A 607 -30.55 3.66 -1.37
C GLY A 607 -29.62 4.04 -0.23
N ARG A 608 -29.97 3.71 1.04
CA ARG A 608 -29.20 4.01 2.25
C ARG A 608 -28.99 2.74 3.06
N PHE A 609 -29.60 2.59 4.24
CA PHE A 609 -29.60 1.33 4.97
C PHE A 609 -30.71 0.41 4.46
N GLU A 610 -30.46 -0.26 3.36
CA GLU A 610 -31.43 -1.12 2.67
C GLU A 610 -31.62 -2.45 3.38
N LEU A 611 -30.55 -2.96 4.00
CA LEU A 611 -30.57 -4.21 4.75
C LEU A 611 -30.54 -3.92 6.24
N THR A 612 -31.59 -4.32 6.95
CA THR A 612 -31.70 -4.19 8.40
C THR A 612 -31.73 -5.57 9.06
N LEU A 613 -30.77 -5.87 9.91
CA LEU A 613 -30.58 -7.17 10.52
C LEU A 613 -30.78 -7.07 12.04
N GLU A 614 -31.73 -7.81 12.56
CA GLU A 614 -31.93 -7.92 14.00
C GLU A 614 -30.96 -8.93 14.60
N ILE A 615 -30.22 -8.50 15.61
CA ILE A 615 -29.34 -9.38 16.38
C ILE A 615 -30.07 -9.77 17.65
N PRO A 616 -30.68 -10.98 17.70
CA PRO A 616 -31.46 -11.40 18.82
C PRO A 616 -30.59 -11.75 20.04
N MET A 617 -31.21 -11.89 21.20
CA MET A 617 -30.54 -12.48 22.35
C MET A 617 -30.12 -13.92 22.02
N PRO A 618 -28.95 -14.38 22.49
CA PRO A 618 -28.43 -15.68 22.13
C PRO A 618 -29.32 -16.82 22.62
N SER A 619 -29.68 -17.74 21.71
CA SER A 619 -30.37 -18.99 22.05
C SER A 619 -29.50 -19.87 22.94
N GLN A 620 -30.07 -20.91 23.55
CA GLN A 620 -29.30 -21.86 24.37
C GLN A 620 -28.09 -22.44 23.61
N ALA A 621 -28.27 -22.81 22.33
CA ALA A 621 -27.19 -23.33 21.50
C ALA A 621 -26.13 -22.25 21.22
N ALA A 622 -26.53 -21.00 20.96
CA ALA A 622 -25.61 -19.88 20.78
C ALA A 622 -24.83 -19.56 22.07
N ARG A 623 -25.49 -19.61 23.25
CA ARG A 623 -24.82 -19.42 24.55
C ARG A 623 -23.78 -20.51 24.80
N GLN A 624 -24.09 -21.76 24.45
CA GLN A 624 -23.13 -22.86 24.53
C GLN A 624 -21.90 -22.60 23.66
N ALA A 625 -22.07 -22.17 22.40
CA ALA A 625 -20.98 -21.80 21.50
C ALA A 625 -20.17 -20.60 22.03
N ILE A 626 -20.82 -19.61 22.64
CA ILE A 626 -20.13 -18.45 23.25
C ILE A 626 -19.27 -18.91 24.42
N PHE A 627 -19.77 -19.80 25.31
CA PHE A 627 -18.95 -20.40 26.38
C PHE A 627 -17.75 -21.16 25.81
N GLU A 628 -17.93 -21.95 24.76
CA GLU A 628 -16.84 -22.69 24.10
C GLU A 628 -15.75 -21.77 23.61
N ILE A 629 -16.11 -20.64 22.99
CA ILE A 629 -15.17 -19.64 22.49
C ILE A 629 -14.36 -19.02 23.64
N HIS A 630 -15.02 -18.55 24.69
CA HIS A 630 -14.34 -17.87 25.81
C HIS A 630 -13.53 -18.81 26.70
N LEU A 631 -13.82 -20.10 26.68
CA LEU A 631 -13.11 -21.13 27.46
C LEU A 631 -12.06 -21.89 26.66
N ARG A 632 -11.94 -21.66 25.34
CA ARG A 632 -11.04 -22.36 24.41
C ARG A 632 -9.57 -22.38 24.85
N HIS A 633 -9.09 -21.30 25.48
CA HIS A 633 -7.70 -21.12 25.90
C HIS A 633 -7.46 -21.40 27.40
N ASN A 634 -8.49 -21.81 28.14
CA ASN A 634 -8.37 -22.07 29.56
C ASN A 634 -8.05 -23.55 29.78
N SER A 635 -7.12 -23.85 30.70
CA SER A 635 -6.87 -25.20 31.21
C SER A 635 -8.07 -25.63 32.09
N ALA A 636 -9.17 -25.99 31.43
CA ALA A 636 -10.41 -26.41 32.13
C ALA A 636 -10.54 -27.95 32.15
N GLU A 637 -11.15 -28.47 33.21
CA GLU A 637 -11.64 -29.84 33.18
C GLU A 637 -12.81 -29.99 32.19
N PRO A 638 -13.14 -31.19 31.73
CA PRO A 638 -14.32 -31.41 30.87
C PRO A 638 -15.58 -30.79 31.50
N LEU A 639 -16.06 -29.68 30.93
CA LEU A 639 -17.19 -28.92 31.43
C LEU A 639 -18.45 -29.27 30.63
N ASP A 640 -19.56 -29.47 31.30
CA ASP A 640 -20.87 -29.58 30.63
C ASP A 640 -21.38 -28.17 30.26
N LEU A 641 -20.98 -27.71 29.08
CA LEU A 641 -21.37 -26.39 28.55
C LEU A 641 -22.89 -26.25 28.34
N ALA A 642 -23.62 -27.38 28.17
CA ALA A 642 -25.07 -27.35 28.01
C ALA A 642 -25.76 -26.98 29.32
N VAL A 643 -25.23 -27.40 30.48
CA VAL A 643 -25.73 -27.00 31.80
C VAL A 643 -25.51 -25.52 32.04
N LEU A 644 -24.32 -25.02 31.74
CA LEU A 644 -23.98 -23.57 31.86
C LEU A 644 -24.90 -22.71 30.96
N ALA A 645 -25.12 -23.14 29.71
CA ALA A 645 -26.04 -22.49 28.81
C ALA A 645 -27.50 -22.44 29.28
N ARG A 646 -27.96 -23.47 29.95
CA ARG A 646 -29.32 -23.50 30.59
C ARG A 646 -29.40 -22.52 31.75
N GLN A 647 -28.36 -22.45 32.57
CA GLN A 647 -28.36 -21.59 33.75
C GLN A 647 -28.17 -20.10 33.41
N THR A 648 -27.74 -19.76 32.23
CA THR A 648 -27.53 -18.38 31.77
C THR A 648 -28.61 -17.91 30.79
N ASP A 649 -29.84 -18.38 31.02
CA ASP A 649 -30.98 -17.93 30.21
C ASP A 649 -31.16 -16.39 30.33
N GLY A 650 -31.46 -15.72 29.19
CA GLY A 650 -31.55 -14.25 29.13
C GLY A 650 -30.22 -13.48 29.21
N CYS A 651 -29.08 -14.15 29.29
CA CYS A 651 -27.77 -13.50 29.25
C CYS A 651 -27.36 -13.16 27.82
N SER A 652 -26.79 -11.98 27.62
CA SER A 652 -26.13 -11.55 26.37
C SER A 652 -24.74 -12.18 26.25
N GLY A 653 -24.11 -12.03 25.05
CA GLY A 653 -22.73 -12.47 24.84
C GLY A 653 -21.73 -11.79 25.78
N ALA A 654 -21.89 -10.51 26.03
CA ALA A 654 -21.05 -9.74 26.96
C ALA A 654 -21.22 -10.18 28.43
N ASP A 655 -22.44 -10.61 28.81
CA ASP A 655 -22.67 -11.13 30.14
C ASP A 655 -21.97 -12.50 30.35
N ILE A 656 -21.97 -13.35 29.31
CA ILE A 656 -21.25 -14.64 29.32
C ILE A 656 -19.74 -14.43 29.36
N GLU A 657 -19.21 -13.48 28.60
CA GLU A 657 -17.80 -13.09 28.68
C GLU A 657 -17.41 -12.63 30.08
N PHE A 658 -18.24 -11.80 30.71
CA PHE A 658 -18.03 -11.34 32.09
C PHE A 658 -18.01 -12.53 33.07
N ILE A 659 -18.93 -13.47 32.92
CA ILE A 659 -18.99 -14.68 33.77
C ILE A 659 -17.72 -15.51 33.62
N CYS A 660 -17.29 -15.78 32.40
CA CYS A 660 -16.05 -16.54 32.13
C CYS A 660 -14.81 -15.85 32.71
N ARG A 661 -14.70 -14.53 32.51
CA ARG A 661 -13.60 -13.75 33.09
C ARG A 661 -13.61 -13.75 34.61
N ARG A 662 -14.81 -13.68 35.22
CA ARG A 662 -14.97 -13.74 36.68
C ARG A 662 -14.58 -15.10 37.23
N ALA A 663 -14.99 -16.17 36.57
CA ALA A 663 -14.63 -17.53 36.94
C ALA A 663 -13.12 -17.78 36.89
N THR A 664 -12.46 -17.28 35.85
CA THR A 664 -10.98 -17.33 35.71
C THR A 664 -10.29 -16.59 36.87
N LEU A 665 -10.82 -15.43 37.28
CA LEU A 665 -10.30 -14.70 38.44
C LEU A 665 -10.52 -15.45 39.77
N LEU A 666 -11.62 -16.17 39.93
CA LEU A 666 -11.87 -17.01 41.13
C LEU A 666 -10.87 -18.17 41.16
N ALA A 667 -10.65 -18.85 40.06
CA ALA A 667 -9.64 -19.91 39.93
C ALA A 667 -8.22 -19.41 40.25
N LEU A 668 -7.88 -18.23 39.74
CA LEU A 668 -6.58 -17.61 40.02
C LEU A 668 -6.42 -17.26 41.51
N LYS A 669 -7.47 -16.71 42.16
CA LYS A 669 -7.46 -16.41 43.61
C LYS A 669 -7.27 -17.65 44.45
N GLU A 670 -7.92 -18.75 44.09
CA GLU A 670 -7.77 -20.06 44.80
C GLU A 670 -6.34 -20.58 44.63
N PHE A 671 -5.78 -20.52 43.41
CA PHE A 671 -4.42 -20.92 43.16
C PHE A 671 -3.38 -20.06 43.95
N ILE A 672 -3.58 -18.76 44.04
CA ILE A 672 -2.70 -17.86 44.83
C ILE A 672 -2.78 -18.21 46.33
N ALA A 673 -3.97 -18.57 46.82
CA ALA A 673 -4.15 -18.96 48.23
C ALA A 673 -3.50 -20.29 48.57
N ASN A 674 -3.53 -21.25 47.63
CA ASN A 674 -2.96 -22.59 47.78
C ASN A 674 -2.18 -22.97 46.48
N PRO A 675 -0.90 -22.59 46.36
CA PRO A 675 -0.08 -22.88 45.17
C PRO A 675 0.29 -24.36 45.10
N SER A 676 -0.60 -25.22 44.62
CA SER A 676 -0.33 -26.65 44.42
C SER A 676 -0.71 -27.04 42.99
N GLY A 677 0.29 -27.33 42.14
CA GLY A 677 0.08 -27.74 40.76
C GLY A 677 -0.09 -26.57 39.79
N GLU A 678 -0.72 -26.82 38.64
CA GLU A 678 -1.07 -25.80 37.65
C GLU A 678 -2.45 -25.19 37.93
N PRO A 679 -2.66 -23.88 37.67
CA PRO A 679 -3.96 -23.24 37.84
C PRO A 679 -4.97 -23.88 36.87
N ARG A 680 -6.08 -24.38 37.39
CA ARG A 680 -7.14 -25.02 36.58
C ARG A 680 -8.48 -24.35 36.85
N LEU A 681 -9.25 -24.15 35.78
CA LEU A 681 -10.63 -23.69 35.88
C LEU A 681 -11.56 -24.85 36.11
N LEU A 682 -12.22 -24.87 37.26
CA LEU A 682 -13.17 -25.94 37.68
C LEU A 682 -14.61 -25.46 37.47
N ALA A 683 -15.53 -26.40 37.28
CA ALA A 683 -16.97 -26.10 37.12
C ALA A 683 -17.54 -25.24 38.27
N ARG A 684 -17.12 -25.46 39.50
CA ARG A 684 -17.53 -24.62 40.67
C ARG A 684 -17.26 -23.14 40.48
N HIS A 685 -16.11 -22.77 39.91
CA HIS A 685 -15.77 -21.36 39.69
C HIS A 685 -16.73 -20.67 38.70
N LEU A 686 -17.23 -21.43 37.71
CA LEU A 686 -18.22 -20.93 36.76
C LEU A 686 -19.60 -20.81 37.43
N PHE A 687 -20.01 -21.79 38.24
CA PHE A 687 -21.26 -21.70 38.99
C PHE A 687 -21.25 -20.55 39.99
N ASP A 688 -20.15 -20.39 40.74
CA ASP A 688 -19.98 -19.27 41.70
C ASP A 688 -20.01 -17.91 40.95
N ALA A 689 -19.41 -17.86 39.76
CA ALA A 689 -19.44 -16.63 38.96
C ALA A 689 -20.85 -16.33 38.41
N ILE A 690 -21.62 -17.34 38.03
CA ILE A 690 -23.03 -17.20 37.62
C ILE A 690 -23.87 -16.69 38.77
N GLU A 691 -23.73 -17.26 39.98
CA GLU A 691 -24.43 -16.79 41.17
C GLU A 691 -24.10 -15.36 41.53
N GLN A 692 -22.81 -14.99 41.53
CA GLN A 692 -22.38 -13.61 41.75
C GLN A 692 -22.94 -12.65 40.68
N PHE A 693 -22.99 -13.07 39.42
CA PHE A 693 -23.56 -12.26 38.34
C PHE A 693 -25.06 -12.04 38.54
N ARG A 694 -25.81 -13.11 38.92
CA ARG A 694 -27.24 -13.01 39.24
C ARG A 694 -27.54 -12.09 40.41
N ALA A 695 -26.66 -12.07 41.42
CA ALA A 695 -26.80 -11.17 42.56
C ALA A 695 -26.59 -9.69 42.17
N LEU A 696 -25.74 -9.42 41.16
CA LEU A 696 -25.48 -8.08 40.66
C LEU A 696 -26.56 -7.56 39.68
N LYS A 697 -27.16 -8.45 38.91
CA LYS A 697 -28.22 -8.16 37.93
C LYS A 697 -29.40 -9.14 38.19
N PRO A 698 -30.36 -8.81 39.09
CA PRO A 698 -31.53 -9.65 39.24
C PRO A 698 -32.25 -9.69 37.88
N PHE A 699 -32.36 -10.89 37.31
CA PHE A 699 -33.14 -11.10 36.11
C PHE A 699 -34.59 -10.71 36.36
N HIS A 700 -35.13 -9.81 35.56
CA HIS A 700 -36.59 -9.67 35.47
C HIS A 700 -37.08 -10.96 34.80
N THR A 701 -37.57 -11.91 35.62
CA THR A 701 -38.41 -12.99 35.14
C THR A 701 -39.63 -12.34 34.50
N HIS A 702 -39.73 -12.40 33.19
CA HIS A 702 -41.00 -12.13 32.50
C HIS A 702 -41.97 -13.25 32.93
N ASP A 703 -42.92 -12.92 33.84
CA ASP A 703 -44.16 -13.66 33.98
C ASP A 703 -45.02 -13.49 32.74
#